data_f14c2af78ac32a6fa09b9a5baff4fcc9
#
_entry.id   f14c2af78ac32a6fa09b9a5baff4fcc9
#
_cell.length_a   1.000
_cell.length_b   1.000
_cell.length_c   1.000
_cell.angle_alpha   90.00
_cell.angle_beta   90.00
_cell.angle_gamma   90.00
#
_symmetry.space_group_name_H-M   'P 1'
#
loop_
_entity.id
_entity.type
_entity.pdbx_description
1 polymer ?
#
loop_
_entity_poly.entity_id
_entity_poly.type
_entity_poly.pdbx_seq_one_letter_code
_entity_poly.pdbx_strand_id
1 'polypeptide(L)'
;MLNLFNTLTKTTEEIHPLDDGIVRMYTCGPTVYRYAHIGNLRTYMMADWIRRTLELDGMDVVHVKNITDVGHMRQELVETGGDKMILAALAEGKTIEEIAQFYADSFHEDEKRVNILPAHIYPWATGHIPEMISIVERLIQNKYAYEVNGNIYFNVGKFSEYGKLSRNFGGDLLEGVRVEADPLKKDPRDFTLWKAAEQGRDVKWDSPWGEGFPGWHIECSAMAHKYLGEQFDIHTGGVDNIFPHHEDEIAQSEAAFGSQHVTYWVHGQHLLADGAKMSKSAGNVFLLQDLIDRGFDPISFRYLCGTVRYRHRMNFTFTSLKASEKALTTLRRKVKYWGDSGNATSAISSDGSEWKAKFWSHIENDLGLPEAIALTWDMARSSLPDNEKFLLAQDFDRVLGFDLTSIVDEGNMSQGLGTSLEQRTGMRIEKKYGEADALRSTIITAGYEVHDRYNVTEIRPKTRYEQIESKWPSVSASREVDSLLNEPTSYEYSFVLNAYNYVSDIERCVKSVVRHMNGHSVEILVVDNGSTDGTGDWLEEFSTQCPYLRVFHCDHVIGDAAGKNIGLKQSRGKNIIIIDASTEITGDLLSSVDDYLKDSSLGIVGPYGLSTDDMQHFHEEVEKGYADAIQAYCMAFRRDALIDVGLMNEGYRFYRNLDIDYSFQFKAKGYSVLADSTLPLVRHEHRQWTELDDNQRDELSRKNFGRFLKRWGQRSDLLLNADGKAFETRFRH
;
A
#
# COMPACT_ATOMS: atom_id res chain seq x y z
N MET A 1 30.46 -18.41 0.64
CA MET A 1 30.24 -17.34 1.62
C MET A 1 29.38 -16.24 1.00
N LEU A 2 28.51 -15.61 1.80
CA LEU A 2 27.55 -14.60 1.34
C LEU A 2 28.26 -13.33 0.88
N ASN A 3 27.93 -12.86 -0.32
CA ASN A 3 28.30 -11.57 -0.84
C ASN A 3 27.11 -10.63 -0.73
N LEU A 4 27.30 -9.39 -0.27
CA LEU A 4 26.25 -8.38 -0.18
C LEU A 4 26.71 -7.05 -0.76
N PHE A 5 25.77 -6.32 -1.35
CA PHE A 5 26.06 -4.96 -1.80
C PHE A 5 26.17 -4.01 -0.60
N ASN A 6 27.36 -3.51 -0.37
CA ASN A 6 27.64 -2.53 0.67
C ASN A 6 27.33 -1.12 0.18
N THR A 7 26.35 -0.46 0.80
CA THR A 7 25.97 0.90 0.43
C THR A 7 27.09 1.92 0.67
N LEU A 8 27.96 1.66 1.63
CA LEU A 8 29.09 2.56 1.95
C LEU A 8 30.13 2.60 0.82
N THR A 9 30.54 1.43 0.34
CA THR A 9 31.58 1.30 -0.71
C THR A 9 31.00 1.32 -2.12
N LYS A 10 29.67 1.04 -2.28
CA LYS A 10 28.96 0.88 -3.55
C LYS A 10 29.41 -0.34 -4.36
N THR A 11 29.97 -1.33 -3.69
CA THR A 11 30.44 -2.60 -4.28
C THR A 11 29.76 -3.79 -3.63
N THR A 12 29.72 -4.91 -4.33
CA THR A 12 29.33 -6.19 -3.73
C THR A 12 30.56 -6.82 -3.12
N GLU A 13 30.49 -7.17 -1.84
CA GLU A 13 31.60 -7.61 -1.02
C GLU A 13 31.25 -8.92 -0.31
N GLU A 14 32.23 -9.80 -0.18
CA GLU A 14 32.10 -11.00 0.65
C GLU A 14 32.07 -10.61 2.12
N ILE A 15 31.18 -11.22 2.89
CA ILE A 15 31.05 -10.94 4.32
C ILE A 15 32.18 -11.63 5.09
N HIS A 16 33.06 -10.82 5.65
CA HIS A 16 34.09 -11.25 6.57
C HIS A 16 33.80 -10.66 7.95
N PRO A 17 33.34 -11.48 8.92
CA PRO A 17 33.03 -10.97 10.25
C PRO A 17 34.27 -10.44 10.97
N LEU A 18 34.07 -9.45 11.83
CA LEU A 18 35.13 -8.85 12.66
C LEU A 18 35.68 -9.86 13.66
N ASP A 19 34.83 -10.74 14.18
CA ASP A 19 35.21 -11.86 15.05
C ASP A 19 34.98 -13.18 14.31
N ASP A 20 35.95 -14.08 14.32
CA ASP A 20 35.86 -15.36 13.61
C ASP A 20 34.59 -16.15 13.98
N GLY A 21 33.77 -16.41 13.00
CA GLY A 21 32.55 -17.21 13.12
C GLY A 21 31.35 -16.49 13.74
N ILE A 22 31.47 -15.23 14.18
CA ILE A 22 30.40 -14.47 14.81
C ILE A 22 30.07 -13.24 13.96
N VAL A 23 28.82 -13.10 13.50
CA VAL A 23 28.31 -11.91 12.81
C VAL A 23 27.41 -11.12 13.72
N ARG A 24 27.74 -9.85 13.98
CA ARG A 24 26.91 -8.92 14.72
C ARG A 24 26.09 -8.09 13.75
N MET A 25 24.76 -8.15 13.88
CA MET A 25 23.84 -7.54 12.96
C MET A 25 22.84 -6.64 13.70
N TYR A 26 22.72 -5.39 13.26
CA TYR A 26 21.69 -4.45 13.70
C TYR A 26 20.68 -4.20 12.60
N THR A 27 19.40 -4.16 12.95
CA THR A 27 18.31 -3.76 12.05
C THR A 27 17.51 -2.63 12.67
N CYS A 28 17.37 -1.49 11.99
CA CYS A 28 16.45 -0.45 12.41
C CYS A 28 15.04 -1.03 12.50
N GLY A 29 14.47 -1.04 13.71
CA GLY A 29 13.18 -1.59 14.01
C GLY A 29 12.01 -0.62 13.78
N PRO A 30 10.80 -0.96 14.24
CA PRO A 30 9.62 -0.13 14.08
C PRO A 30 9.58 1.02 15.09
N THR A 31 8.93 2.12 14.69
CA THR A 31 8.42 3.12 15.62
C THR A 31 7.00 2.73 16.01
N VAL A 32 6.77 2.47 17.30
CA VAL A 32 5.55 1.79 17.80
C VAL A 32 4.43 2.75 18.19
N TYR A 33 4.04 3.61 17.27
CA TYR A 33 2.82 4.43 17.36
C TYR A 33 1.84 4.17 16.20
N ARG A 34 2.14 3.19 15.35
CA ARG A 34 1.29 2.77 14.22
C ARG A 34 1.65 1.35 13.79
N TYR A 35 0.73 0.71 13.06
CA TYR A 35 1.00 -0.57 12.44
C TYR A 35 2.14 -0.48 11.41
N ALA A 36 2.95 -1.53 11.35
CA ALA A 36 3.91 -1.72 10.27
C ALA A 36 3.16 -1.99 8.95
N HIS A 37 3.52 -1.27 7.89
CA HIS A 37 2.96 -1.55 6.58
C HIS A 37 3.81 -2.59 5.82
N ILE A 38 3.26 -3.17 4.75
CA ILE A 38 3.94 -4.22 3.97
C ILE A 38 5.31 -3.78 3.42
N GLY A 39 5.55 -2.49 3.21
CA GLY A 39 6.87 -1.96 2.82
C GLY A 39 7.93 -2.10 3.92
N ASN A 40 7.55 -1.94 5.20
CA ASN A 40 8.45 -2.19 6.32
C ASN A 40 8.78 -3.68 6.41
N LEU A 41 7.77 -4.56 6.32
CA LEU A 41 7.95 -6.01 6.35
C LEU A 41 8.89 -6.50 5.25
N ARG A 42 8.86 -5.90 4.05
CA ARG A 42 9.83 -6.23 2.99
C ARG A 42 11.28 -5.99 3.41
N THR A 43 11.55 -4.90 4.13
CA THR A 43 12.89 -4.60 4.65
C THR A 43 13.28 -5.59 5.74
N TYR A 44 12.38 -5.95 6.62
CA TYR A 44 12.64 -6.95 7.67
C TYR A 44 12.82 -8.37 7.10
N MET A 45 12.12 -8.72 6.02
CA MET A 45 12.36 -9.98 5.29
C MET A 45 13.74 -10.02 4.65
N MET A 46 14.25 -8.90 4.12
CA MET A 46 15.63 -8.82 3.64
C MET A 46 16.62 -9.15 4.77
N ALA A 47 16.46 -8.54 5.94
CA ALA A 47 17.30 -8.83 7.10
C ALA A 47 17.21 -10.30 7.55
N ASP A 48 16.02 -10.89 7.51
CA ASP A 48 15.79 -12.29 7.80
C ASP A 48 16.52 -13.23 6.81
N TRP A 49 16.46 -12.94 5.52
CA TRP A 49 17.17 -13.72 4.50
C TRP A 49 18.70 -13.63 4.66
N ILE A 50 19.23 -12.44 5.00
CA ILE A 50 20.67 -12.29 5.33
C ILE A 50 21.03 -13.19 6.51
N ARG A 51 20.27 -13.08 7.61
CA ARG A 51 20.51 -13.85 8.82
C ARG A 51 20.44 -15.36 8.54
N ARG A 52 19.35 -15.84 7.90
CA ARG A 52 19.21 -17.28 7.56
C ARG A 52 20.38 -17.79 6.73
N THR A 53 20.85 -17.00 5.77
CA THR A 53 21.98 -17.40 4.92
C THR A 53 23.24 -17.52 5.74
N LEU A 54 23.55 -16.55 6.60
CA LEU A 54 24.75 -16.57 7.46
C LEU A 54 24.73 -17.72 8.47
N GLU A 55 23.61 -17.97 9.13
CA GLU A 55 23.44 -19.09 10.05
C GLU A 55 23.60 -20.44 9.34
N LEU A 56 23.13 -20.56 8.10
CA LEU A 56 23.29 -21.77 7.30
C LEU A 56 24.70 -21.96 6.71
N ASP A 57 25.44 -20.86 6.53
CA ASP A 57 26.88 -20.89 6.23
C ASP A 57 27.74 -21.26 7.47
N GLY A 58 27.10 -21.48 8.64
CA GLY A 58 27.74 -21.91 9.87
C GLY A 58 28.25 -20.76 10.74
N MET A 59 27.81 -19.53 10.52
CA MET A 59 28.10 -18.38 11.37
C MET A 59 27.14 -18.28 12.56
N ASP A 60 27.63 -17.90 13.72
CA ASP A 60 26.79 -17.49 14.84
C ASP A 60 26.34 -16.04 14.65
N VAL A 61 25.06 -15.79 14.50
CA VAL A 61 24.55 -14.43 14.29
C VAL A 61 24.00 -13.85 15.59
N VAL A 62 24.45 -12.66 15.98
CA VAL A 62 23.85 -11.86 17.05
C VAL A 62 23.03 -10.75 16.41
N HIS A 63 21.70 -10.94 16.34
CA HIS A 63 20.78 -10.00 15.70
C HIS A 63 20.06 -9.14 16.73
N VAL A 64 20.22 -7.82 16.62
CA VAL A 64 19.56 -6.79 17.43
C VAL A 64 18.60 -6.01 16.54
N LYS A 65 17.37 -5.80 17.02
CA LYS A 65 16.35 -4.98 16.33
C LYS A 65 15.65 -4.11 17.36
N ASN A 66 15.78 -2.79 17.24
CA ASN A 66 15.23 -1.87 18.25
C ASN A 66 13.70 -1.72 18.15
N ILE A 67 13.12 -1.26 19.25
CA ILE A 67 11.77 -0.74 19.34
C ILE A 67 11.87 0.73 19.71
N THR A 68 11.47 1.63 18.81
CA THR A 68 11.45 3.07 19.05
C THR A 68 10.12 3.46 19.68
N ASP A 69 10.15 3.72 20.98
CA ASP A 69 9.02 4.11 21.81
C ASP A 69 9.21 5.51 22.46
N VAL A 70 10.24 6.24 22.04
CA VAL A 70 10.59 7.60 22.50
C VAL A 70 10.35 8.61 21.39
N GLY A 71 10.32 9.86 21.75
CA GLY A 71 10.47 10.99 20.85
C GLY A 71 9.15 11.72 20.58
N HIS A 72 8.93 12.09 19.36
CA HIS A 72 7.87 13.01 18.95
C HIS A 72 6.43 12.48 19.07
N MET A 73 6.20 11.33 19.77
CA MET A 73 4.91 10.63 19.79
C MET A 73 3.70 11.55 19.97
N ARG A 74 3.76 12.51 20.90
CA ARG A 74 2.63 13.42 21.12
C ARG A 74 2.57 14.54 20.08
N GLN A 75 3.70 15.04 19.62
CA GLN A 75 3.80 16.14 18.65
C GLN A 75 3.58 15.65 17.21
N GLU A 76 4.15 14.51 16.83
CA GLU A 76 3.85 13.87 15.55
C GLU A 76 2.40 13.35 15.47
N LEU A 77 1.84 12.89 16.60
CA LEU A 77 0.43 12.50 16.68
C LEU A 77 -0.52 13.69 16.49
N VAL A 78 -0.14 14.87 17.00
CA VAL A 78 -0.94 16.10 16.85
C VAL A 78 -0.68 16.75 15.49
N GLU A 79 0.58 16.77 15.01
CA GLU A 79 0.95 17.42 13.75
C GLU A 79 0.66 16.55 12.51
N THR A 80 0.61 15.22 12.65
CA THR A 80 0.34 14.29 11.52
C THR A 80 -1.11 13.78 11.47
N GLY A 81 -2.00 14.31 12.32
CA GLY A 81 -3.36 13.80 12.47
C GLY A 81 -3.32 12.42 13.14
N GLY A 82 -3.17 12.41 14.47
CA GLY A 82 -2.99 11.21 15.25
C GLY A 82 -3.94 10.09 14.87
N ASP A 83 -3.42 8.88 14.84
CA ASP A 83 -4.27 7.70 14.60
C ASP A 83 -5.48 7.77 15.54
N LYS A 84 -6.69 7.74 14.99
CA LYS A 84 -7.93 7.78 15.77
C LYS A 84 -7.92 6.77 16.91
N MET A 85 -7.25 5.62 16.72
CA MET A 85 -7.08 4.60 17.76
C MET A 85 -6.21 5.09 18.93
N ILE A 86 -5.15 5.86 18.66
CA ILE A 86 -4.29 6.39 19.73
C ILE A 86 -5.02 7.48 20.50
N LEU A 87 -5.69 8.39 19.80
CA LEU A 87 -6.51 9.43 20.45
C LEU A 87 -7.66 8.82 21.23
N ALA A 88 -8.32 7.79 20.70
CA ALA A 88 -9.35 7.04 21.41
C ALA A 88 -8.77 6.30 22.64
N ALA A 89 -7.61 5.64 22.48
CA ALA A 89 -6.95 4.93 23.57
C ALA A 89 -6.52 5.88 24.71
N LEU A 90 -6.00 7.08 24.36
CA LEU A 90 -5.70 8.14 25.34
C LEU A 90 -6.97 8.68 25.99
N ALA A 91 -8.06 8.83 25.23
CA ALA A 91 -9.36 9.24 25.75
C ALA A 91 -9.99 8.16 26.67
N GLU A 92 -9.67 6.88 26.44
CA GLU A 92 -10.03 5.74 27.30
C GLU A 92 -9.10 5.58 28.51
N GLY A 93 -8.10 6.46 28.68
CA GLY A 93 -7.18 6.46 29.81
C GLY A 93 -6.01 5.48 29.70
N LYS A 94 -5.71 4.96 28.50
CA LYS A 94 -4.51 4.14 28.26
C LYS A 94 -3.25 5.00 28.30
N THR A 95 -2.16 4.41 28.78
CA THR A 95 -0.86 5.08 28.82
C THR A 95 -0.15 4.98 27.46
N ILE A 96 0.85 5.82 27.23
CA ILE A 96 1.69 5.79 26.01
C ILE A 96 2.42 4.44 25.92
N GLU A 97 2.87 3.90 27.05
CA GLU A 97 3.53 2.60 27.15
C GLU A 97 2.60 1.46 26.75
N GLU A 98 1.34 1.47 27.16
CA GLU A 98 0.34 0.48 26.76
C GLU A 98 0.06 0.53 25.26
N ILE A 99 0.05 1.72 24.67
CA ILE A 99 -0.11 1.92 23.23
C ILE A 99 1.12 1.42 22.48
N ALA A 100 2.32 1.75 22.96
CA ALA A 100 3.57 1.30 22.36
C ALA A 100 3.67 -0.23 22.41
N GLN A 101 3.31 -0.86 23.53
CA GLN A 101 3.29 -2.32 23.67
C GLN A 101 2.30 -2.97 22.70
N PHE A 102 1.10 -2.41 22.54
CA PHE A 102 0.11 -2.91 21.59
C PHE A 102 0.64 -2.95 20.15
N TYR A 103 1.32 -1.89 19.68
CA TYR A 103 1.88 -1.87 18.33
C TYR A 103 3.13 -2.74 18.19
N ALA A 104 3.92 -2.89 19.26
CA ALA A 104 5.05 -3.82 19.29
C ALA A 104 4.56 -5.27 19.16
N ASP A 105 3.52 -5.65 19.92
CA ASP A 105 2.93 -6.99 19.87
C ASP A 105 2.35 -7.29 18.47
N SER A 106 1.66 -6.30 17.88
CA SER A 106 1.15 -6.41 16.52
C SER A 106 2.28 -6.60 15.50
N PHE A 107 3.38 -5.87 15.65
CA PHE A 107 4.55 -5.99 14.79
C PHE A 107 5.18 -7.39 14.89
N HIS A 108 5.35 -7.91 16.09
CA HIS A 108 5.90 -9.27 16.29
C HIS A 108 4.99 -10.36 15.71
N GLU A 109 3.67 -10.18 15.81
CA GLU A 109 2.73 -11.11 15.19
C GLU A 109 2.83 -11.05 13.65
N ASP A 110 2.98 -9.86 13.07
CA ASP A 110 3.17 -9.73 11.62
C ASP A 110 4.49 -10.34 11.15
N GLU A 111 5.59 -10.18 11.89
CA GLU A 111 6.87 -10.86 11.59
C GLU A 111 6.68 -12.38 11.58
N LYS A 112 6.01 -12.92 12.60
CA LYS A 112 5.73 -14.36 12.70
C LYS A 112 4.89 -14.86 11.53
N ARG A 113 3.84 -14.11 11.15
CA ARG A 113 2.93 -14.48 10.04
C ARG A 113 3.64 -14.55 8.68
N VAL A 114 4.67 -13.74 8.47
CA VAL A 114 5.50 -13.81 7.26
C VAL A 114 6.79 -14.62 7.45
N ASN A 115 6.86 -15.44 8.51
CA ASN A 115 7.97 -16.33 8.81
C ASN A 115 9.33 -15.62 8.92
N ILE A 116 9.36 -14.44 9.54
CA ILE A 116 10.61 -13.76 9.94
C ILE A 116 11.07 -14.34 11.28
N LEU A 117 12.34 -14.71 11.37
CA LEU A 117 12.95 -15.16 12.62
C LEU A 117 12.99 -14.01 13.63
N PRO A 118 12.54 -14.21 14.88
CA PRO A 118 12.62 -13.16 15.89
C PRO A 118 14.09 -12.78 16.12
N ALA A 119 14.36 -11.48 16.27
CA ALA A 119 15.70 -11.04 16.65
C ALA A 119 16.08 -11.58 18.03
N HIS A 120 17.37 -11.70 18.30
CA HIS A 120 17.85 -12.19 19.58
C HIS A 120 17.61 -11.18 20.70
N ILE A 121 17.65 -9.89 20.37
CA ILE A 121 17.48 -8.79 21.30
C ILE A 121 16.59 -7.72 20.67
N TYR A 122 15.56 -7.30 21.40
CA TYR A 122 14.69 -6.18 21.06
C TYR A 122 14.83 -5.07 22.11
N PRO A 123 15.85 -4.19 22.00
CA PRO A 123 15.99 -3.08 22.94
C PRO A 123 14.92 -2.01 22.70
N TRP A 124 14.32 -1.51 23.77
CA TRP A 124 13.38 -0.39 23.76
C TRP A 124 14.15 0.92 24.00
N ALA A 125 13.86 1.96 23.25
CA ALA A 125 14.61 3.21 23.31
C ALA A 125 14.48 3.87 24.70
N THR A 126 13.28 3.87 25.32
CA THR A 126 13.07 4.39 26.70
C THR A 126 13.96 3.71 27.76
N GLY A 127 14.28 2.43 27.54
CA GLY A 127 15.18 1.68 28.43
C GLY A 127 16.66 2.00 28.27
N HIS A 128 17.04 2.92 27.35
CA HIS A 128 18.42 3.19 26.97
C HIS A 128 18.82 4.67 27.05
N ILE A 129 18.04 5.48 27.76
CA ILE A 129 18.32 6.91 27.96
C ILE A 129 19.71 7.19 28.55
N PRO A 130 20.19 6.46 29.59
CA PRO A 130 21.54 6.68 30.12
C PRO A 130 22.65 6.49 29.07
N GLU A 131 22.51 5.48 28.21
CA GLU A 131 23.48 5.21 27.13
C GLU A 131 23.48 6.33 26.09
N MET A 132 22.30 6.86 25.74
CA MET A 132 22.18 7.99 24.82
C MET A 132 22.85 9.24 25.41
N ILE A 133 22.58 9.58 26.66
CA ILE A 133 23.21 10.69 27.38
C ILE A 133 24.74 10.53 27.37
N SER A 134 25.24 9.33 27.66
CA SER A 134 26.68 9.05 27.70
C SER A 134 27.37 9.31 26.33
N ILE A 135 26.73 8.92 25.22
CA ILE A 135 27.28 9.21 23.88
C ILE A 135 27.24 10.71 23.60
N VAL A 136 26.16 11.41 23.97
CA VAL A 136 26.02 12.85 23.75
C VAL A 136 27.09 13.60 24.56
N GLU A 137 27.36 13.23 25.84
CA GLU A 137 28.42 13.79 26.64
C GLU A 137 29.81 13.63 25.97
N ARG A 138 30.06 12.42 25.44
CA ARG A 138 31.31 12.11 24.72
C ARG A 138 31.44 12.95 23.45
N LEU A 139 30.35 13.16 22.71
CA LEU A 139 30.36 14.04 21.52
C LEU A 139 30.66 15.50 21.88
N ILE A 140 30.15 16.00 23.02
CA ILE A 140 30.45 17.34 23.53
C ILE A 140 31.94 17.42 23.93
N GLN A 141 32.46 16.43 24.65
CA GLN A 141 33.87 16.35 25.05
C GLN A 141 34.79 16.35 23.84
N ASN A 142 34.44 15.61 22.79
CA ASN A 142 35.16 15.51 21.52
C ASN A 142 34.94 16.73 20.62
N LYS A 143 34.13 17.72 21.04
CA LYS A 143 33.81 18.96 20.31
C LYS A 143 33.04 18.78 19.00
N TYR A 144 32.33 17.66 18.85
CA TYR A 144 31.41 17.41 17.74
C TYR A 144 29.98 17.84 18.03
N ALA A 145 29.66 18.13 19.29
CA ALA A 145 28.35 18.64 19.68
C ALA A 145 28.46 19.96 20.46
N TYR A 146 27.36 20.73 20.48
CA TYR A 146 27.26 21.99 21.22
C TYR A 146 25.85 22.16 21.81
N GLU A 147 25.78 22.91 22.90
CA GLU A 147 24.56 23.22 23.64
C GLU A 147 24.04 24.63 23.28
N VAL A 148 22.69 24.71 23.13
CA VAL A 148 21.95 25.98 23.05
C VAL A 148 20.63 25.86 23.81
N ASN A 149 20.48 26.58 24.92
CA ASN A 149 19.25 26.61 25.74
C ASN A 149 18.74 25.20 26.15
N GLY A 150 19.65 24.31 26.56
CA GLY A 150 19.33 22.93 26.95
C GLY A 150 19.13 21.96 25.78
N ASN A 151 19.16 22.43 24.52
CA ASN A 151 19.18 21.57 23.35
C ASN A 151 20.63 21.26 22.96
N ILE A 152 20.89 20.01 22.59
CA ILE A 152 22.20 19.59 22.11
C ILE A 152 22.11 19.25 20.63
N TYR A 153 22.97 19.86 19.84
CA TYR A 153 23.06 19.65 18.40
C TYR A 153 24.42 19.05 18.02
N PHE A 154 24.41 18.13 17.08
CA PHE A 154 25.62 17.66 16.41
C PHE A 154 26.08 18.71 15.43
N ASN A 155 27.37 19.02 15.43
CA ASN A 155 27.99 19.99 14.53
C ASN A 155 28.49 19.27 13.28
N VAL A 156 27.66 19.23 12.25
CA VAL A 156 27.97 18.55 10.98
C VAL A 156 29.22 19.08 10.31
N GLY A 157 29.49 20.38 10.41
CA GLY A 157 30.66 21.00 9.85
C GLY A 157 31.98 20.55 10.47
N LYS A 158 31.99 19.88 11.62
CA LYS A 158 33.15 19.31 12.28
C LYS A 158 33.48 17.89 11.83
N PHE A 159 32.50 17.14 11.34
CA PHE A 159 32.71 15.78 10.86
C PHE A 159 32.93 15.78 9.35
N SER A 160 34.22 15.77 8.94
CA SER A 160 34.62 15.93 7.53
C SER A 160 34.12 14.83 6.59
N GLU A 161 33.74 13.66 7.15
CA GLU A 161 33.26 12.53 6.37
C GLU A 161 31.69 12.47 6.27
N TYR A 162 31.00 13.50 6.75
CA TYR A 162 29.52 13.56 6.64
C TYR A 162 29.13 13.52 5.17
N GLY A 163 28.20 12.63 4.87
CA GLY A 163 27.77 12.35 3.49
C GLY A 163 28.46 11.14 2.85
N LYS A 164 29.36 10.42 3.55
CA LYS A 164 30.09 9.29 2.95
C LYS A 164 29.19 8.11 2.57
N LEU A 165 28.09 7.87 3.28
CA LEU A 165 27.12 6.83 2.96
C LEU A 165 26.17 7.27 1.84
N SER A 166 25.55 8.42 2.00
CA SER A 166 24.53 8.96 1.11
C SER A 166 25.08 9.55 -0.17
N ARG A 167 26.38 9.94 -0.19
CA ARG A 167 27.05 10.76 -1.21
C ARG A 167 26.52 12.18 -1.30
N ASN A 168 25.93 12.67 -0.23
CA ASN A 168 25.34 13.99 -0.13
C ASN A 168 26.28 14.96 0.59
N PHE A 169 27.25 15.52 -0.14
CA PHE A 169 28.35 16.33 0.41
C PHE A 169 28.05 17.83 0.57
N GLY A 170 26.79 18.25 0.59
CA GLY A 170 26.42 19.57 1.13
C GLY A 170 26.16 20.70 0.15
N GLY A 171 26.07 20.49 -1.16
CA GLY A 171 25.61 21.52 -2.12
C GLY A 171 24.11 21.44 -2.39
N ASP A 172 23.57 20.23 -2.46
CA ASP A 172 22.19 19.94 -2.89
C ASP A 172 21.27 19.51 -1.72
N LEU A 173 21.70 19.68 -0.48
CA LEU A 173 20.96 19.25 0.73
C LEU A 173 19.61 19.97 0.92
N LEU A 174 19.38 21.06 0.21
CA LEU A 174 18.17 21.88 0.33
C LEU A 174 17.03 21.51 -0.63
N GLU A 175 17.30 20.71 -1.67
CA GLU A 175 16.25 20.24 -2.57
C GLU A 175 15.70 18.86 -2.12
N GLY A 176 14.60 18.88 -1.38
CA GLY A 176 13.81 17.70 -1.05
C GLY A 176 13.87 17.20 0.39
N VAL A 177 14.74 17.73 1.24
CA VAL A 177 14.74 17.46 2.68
C VAL A 177 13.94 18.55 3.38
N ARG A 178 12.89 18.19 4.14
CA ARG A 178 12.25 19.10 5.10
C ARG A 178 13.23 19.37 6.23
N VAL A 179 14.10 20.34 6.06
CA VAL A 179 14.89 20.89 7.17
C VAL A 179 13.94 21.84 7.90
N GLU A 180 13.50 21.49 9.10
CA GLU A 180 12.83 22.43 9.99
C GLU A 180 13.79 23.58 10.26
N ALA A 181 13.36 24.81 9.95
CA ALA A 181 14.11 26.01 10.24
C ALA A 181 14.17 26.22 11.75
N ASP A 182 15.17 25.62 12.39
CA ASP A 182 15.44 25.83 13.83
C ASP A 182 16.46 26.94 13.98
N PRO A 183 16.04 28.13 14.48
CA PRO A 183 16.91 29.28 14.63
C PRO A 183 18.04 29.10 15.67
N LEU A 184 17.99 28.03 16.47
CA LEU A 184 19.00 27.73 17.48
C LEU A 184 20.19 26.95 16.88
N LYS A 185 20.05 26.38 15.68
CA LYS A 185 21.15 25.69 14.99
C LYS A 185 22.19 26.67 14.45
N LYS A 186 23.46 26.33 14.58
CA LYS A 186 24.56 27.09 14.00
C LYS A 186 24.68 26.92 12.48
N ASP A 187 24.37 25.73 12.01
CA ASP A 187 24.26 25.36 10.59
C ASP A 187 22.91 24.64 10.37
N PRO A 188 22.18 24.94 9.30
CA PRO A 188 20.91 24.25 9.01
C PRO A 188 21.02 22.73 8.92
N ARG A 189 22.22 22.21 8.61
CA ARG A 189 22.50 20.76 8.52
C ARG A 189 22.68 20.09 9.87
N ASP A 190 22.93 20.88 10.95
CA ASP A 190 23.11 20.33 12.29
C ASP A 190 21.81 19.60 12.71
N PHE A 191 21.94 18.47 13.37
CA PHE A 191 20.79 17.68 13.82
C PHE A 191 20.76 17.54 15.34
N THR A 192 19.57 17.30 15.87
CA THR A 192 19.32 17.26 17.31
C THR A 192 19.79 15.94 17.90
N LEU A 193 20.61 16.00 18.95
CA LEU A 193 21.00 14.85 19.77
C LEU A 193 20.14 14.73 21.03
N TRP A 194 19.81 15.88 21.65
CA TRP A 194 18.96 16.01 22.82
C TRP A 194 18.13 17.27 22.72
N LYS A 195 16.82 17.17 22.96
CA LYS A 195 15.91 18.31 22.91
C LYS A 195 15.42 18.65 24.31
N ALA A 196 15.50 19.92 24.69
CA ALA A 196 14.96 20.42 25.95
C ALA A 196 13.44 20.21 25.97
N ALA A 197 12.92 19.76 27.11
CA ALA A 197 11.49 19.54 27.26
C ALA A 197 10.73 20.87 27.30
N GLU A 198 9.68 20.95 26.50
CA GLU A 198 8.74 22.07 26.52
C GLU A 198 7.86 22.02 27.78
N GLN A 199 7.36 23.15 28.22
CA GLN A 199 6.52 23.22 29.41
C GLN A 199 5.24 22.37 29.19
N GLY A 200 4.99 21.41 30.11
CA GLY A 200 3.84 20.52 30.01
C GLY A 200 4.08 19.21 29.24
N ARG A 201 5.33 18.91 28.85
CA ARG A 201 5.66 17.61 28.26
C ARG A 201 5.71 16.53 29.33
N ASP A 202 4.93 15.45 29.11
CA ASP A 202 4.79 14.35 30.07
C ASP A 202 6.00 13.38 30.00
N VAL A 203 6.46 13.03 28.79
CA VAL A 203 7.56 12.06 28.59
C VAL A 203 8.88 12.81 28.41
N LYS A 204 9.67 12.86 29.47
CA LYS A 204 10.97 13.55 29.55
C LYS A 204 11.85 12.89 30.59
N TRP A 205 13.14 13.10 30.48
CA TRP A 205 14.15 12.55 31.38
C TRP A 205 15.11 13.63 31.85
N ASP A 206 15.64 13.45 33.04
CA ASP A 206 16.74 14.27 33.54
C ASP A 206 18.03 14.04 32.74
N SER A 207 18.73 15.09 32.44
CA SER A 207 20.03 15.05 31.79
C SER A 207 20.96 16.12 32.35
N PRO A 208 22.27 16.08 32.08
CA PRO A 208 23.21 17.15 32.48
C PRO A 208 22.82 18.54 31.92
N TRP A 209 21.97 18.60 30.90
CA TRP A 209 21.53 19.82 30.22
C TRP A 209 20.12 20.27 30.65
N GLY A 210 19.52 19.58 31.59
CA GLY A 210 18.16 19.78 32.04
C GLY A 210 17.18 18.69 31.58
N GLU A 211 15.91 18.84 31.93
CA GLU A 211 14.86 17.91 31.49
C GLU A 211 14.70 17.98 29.96
N GLY A 212 14.65 16.81 29.31
CA GLY A 212 14.57 16.72 27.86
C GLY A 212 14.32 15.30 27.36
N PHE A 213 14.54 15.09 26.07
CA PHE A 213 14.38 13.81 25.41
C PHE A 213 15.38 13.67 24.24
N PRO A 214 15.76 12.42 23.87
CA PRO A 214 16.71 12.18 22.81
C PRO A 214 16.17 12.56 21.43
N GLY A 215 17.08 12.91 20.52
CA GLY A 215 16.82 12.92 19.08
C GLY A 215 16.66 11.49 18.55
N TRP A 216 16.01 11.34 17.42
CA TRP A 216 15.69 10.02 16.85
C TRP A 216 16.93 9.18 16.49
N HIS A 217 17.99 9.81 15.99
CA HIS A 217 19.16 9.07 15.48
C HIS A 217 20.06 8.52 16.58
N ILE A 218 20.12 9.17 17.76
CA ILE A 218 20.97 8.73 18.88
C ILE A 218 20.49 7.43 19.52
N GLU A 219 19.21 7.09 19.36
CA GLU A 219 18.62 5.87 19.88
C GLU A 219 19.32 4.64 19.31
N CYS A 220 19.38 4.53 17.97
CA CYS A 220 20.01 3.39 17.29
C CYS A 220 21.52 3.33 17.58
N SER A 221 22.24 4.47 17.57
CA SER A 221 23.65 4.51 17.90
C SER A 221 23.93 3.98 19.32
N ALA A 222 23.11 4.38 20.31
CA ALA A 222 23.28 3.95 21.70
C ALA A 222 22.95 2.47 21.90
N MET A 223 21.87 2.00 21.34
CA MET A 223 21.45 0.60 21.46
C MET A 223 22.39 -0.33 20.71
N ALA A 224 22.83 0.04 19.48
CA ALA A 224 23.79 -0.74 18.73
C ALA A 224 25.13 -0.84 19.49
N HIS A 225 25.65 0.28 20.00
CA HIS A 225 26.87 0.28 20.79
C HIS A 225 26.78 -0.61 22.05
N LYS A 226 25.67 -0.55 22.78
CA LYS A 226 25.47 -1.34 24.02
C LYS A 226 25.51 -2.85 23.77
N TYR A 227 24.87 -3.32 22.73
CA TYR A 227 24.68 -4.75 22.49
C TYR A 227 25.68 -5.36 21.51
N LEU A 228 26.22 -4.57 20.58
CA LEU A 228 27.11 -5.04 19.53
C LEU A 228 28.54 -4.49 19.64
N GLY A 229 28.76 -3.49 20.51
CA GLY A 229 30.07 -2.86 20.74
C GLY A 229 30.34 -1.65 19.83
N GLU A 230 31.58 -1.13 19.90
CA GLU A 230 32.00 0.07 19.17
C GLU A 230 32.02 -0.17 17.65
N GLN A 231 32.28 -1.40 17.23
CA GLN A 231 32.30 -1.85 15.84
C GLN A 231 31.47 -3.13 15.70
N PHE A 232 30.72 -3.23 14.63
CA PHE A 232 29.98 -4.44 14.30
C PHE A 232 29.84 -4.63 12.77
N ASP A 233 29.38 -5.82 12.37
CA ASP A 233 29.51 -6.25 11.00
C ASP A 233 28.44 -5.61 10.08
N ILE A 234 27.16 -5.84 10.33
CA ILE A 234 26.08 -5.54 9.38
C ILE A 234 25.03 -4.62 10.01
N HIS A 235 24.73 -3.52 9.32
CA HIS A 235 23.57 -2.68 9.63
C HIS A 235 22.59 -2.68 8.46
N THR A 236 21.30 -3.00 8.73
CA THR A 236 20.27 -3.07 7.71
C THR A 236 19.15 -2.06 7.91
N GLY A 237 18.58 -1.57 6.80
CA GLY A 237 17.43 -0.67 6.82
C GLY A 237 16.80 -0.48 5.45
N GLY A 238 15.84 0.41 5.33
CA GLY A 238 15.31 0.85 4.05
C GLY A 238 16.18 1.93 3.42
N VAL A 239 16.08 2.14 2.11
CA VAL A 239 16.79 3.23 1.43
C VAL A 239 16.42 4.62 1.98
N ASP A 240 15.25 4.78 2.59
CA ASP A 240 14.85 6.01 3.28
C ASP A 240 15.73 6.29 4.52
N ASN A 241 16.33 5.26 5.12
CA ASN A 241 17.21 5.38 6.26
C ASN A 241 18.62 5.87 5.87
N ILE A 242 19.05 5.71 4.60
CA ILE A 242 20.39 6.10 4.18
C ILE A 242 20.68 7.56 4.58
N PHE A 243 19.70 8.46 4.31
CA PHE A 243 19.79 9.86 4.68
C PHE A 243 18.43 10.38 5.19
N PRO A 244 18.39 11.09 6.33
CA PRO A 244 19.56 11.41 7.15
C PRO A 244 19.97 10.33 8.18
N HIS A 245 19.10 9.36 8.51
CA HIS A 245 19.19 8.52 9.71
C HIS A 245 20.52 7.77 9.86
N HIS A 246 20.90 6.90 8.92
CA HIS A 246 22.15 6.14 9.00
C HIS A 246 23.40 7.01 8.80
N GLU A 247 23.29 8.10 8.01
CA GLU A 247 24.38 9.08 7.92
C GLU A 247 24.65 9.74 9.27
N ASP A 248 23.58 10.08 10.02
CA ASP A 248 23.66 10.69 11.34
C ASP A 248 24.16 9.67 12.38
N GLU A 249 23.77 8.39 12.29
CA GLU A 249 24.33 7.33 13.14
C GLU A 249 25.82 7.14 12.94
N ILE A 250 26.32 7.17 11.69
CA ILE A 250 27.74 7.14 11.38
C ILE A 250 28.44 8.33 12.04
N ALA A 251 27.92 9.54 11.84
CA ALA A 251 28.49 10.74 12.39
C ALA A 251 28.55 10.69 13.93
N GLN A 252 27.47 10.26 14.58
CA GLN A 252 27.41 10.12 16.04
C GLN A 252 28.43 9.11 16.57
N SER A 253 28.41 7.91 16.01
CA SER A 253 29.22 6.80 16.53
C SER A 253 30.70 7.01 16.25
N GLU A 254 31.07 7.39 15.03
CA GLU A 254 32.49 7.57 14.66
C GLU A 254 33.10 8.80 15.29
N ALA A 255 32.35 9.90 15.48
CA ALA A 255 32.82 11.07 16.22
C ALA A 255 32.92 10.81 17.74
N ALA A 256 32.10 9.91 18.29
CA ALA A 256 32.18 9.54 19.70
C ALA A 256 33.36 8.60 19.99
N PHE A 257 33.57 7.58 19.15
CA PHE A 257 34.48 6.46 19.42
C PHE A 257 35.79 6.50 18.61
N GLY A 258 35.85 7.25 17.51
CA GLY A 258 37.07 7.45 16.71
C GLY A 258 37.40 6.27 15.77
N SER A 259 36.47 5.35 15.56
CA SER A 259 36.61 4.18 14.68
C SER A 259 35.41 4.01 13.78
N GLN A 260 35.59 3.34 12.66
CA GLN A 260 34.45 2.96 11.78
C GLN A 260 33.45 2.11 12.59
N HIS A 261 32.18 2.51 12.56
CA HIS A 261 31.15 1.88 13.40
C HIS A 261 30.61 0.58 12.80
N VAL A 262 30.30 0.58 11.51
CA VAL A 262 29.69 -0.55 10.79
C VAL A 262 30.50 -0.88 9.54
N THR A 263 30.74 -2.17 9.32
CA THR A 263 31.49 -2.64 8.15
C THR A 263 30.61 -2.66 6.90
N TYR A 264 29.40 -3.26 7.00
CA TYR A 264 28.50 -3.47 5.85
C TYR A 264 27.15 -2.79 6.07
N TRP A 265 26.84 -1.79 5.24
CA TRP A 265 25.54 -1.12 5.22
C TRP A 265 24.67 -1.69 4.12
N VAL A 266 23.56 -2.35 4.46
CA VAL A 266 22.70 -3.03 3.51
C VAL A 266 21.29 -2.45 3.52
N HIS A 267 20.82 -2.01 2.35
CA HIS A 267 19.54 -1.29 2.24
C HIS A 267 18.58 -1.94 1.25
N GLY A 268 17.34 -2.15 1.72
CA GLY A 268 16.22 -2.58 0.91
C GLY A 268 15.56 -1.42 0.16
N GLN A 269 15.24 -1.60 -1.12
CA GLN A 269 14.61 -0.59 -1.95
C GLN A 269 13.10 -0.49 -1.67
N HIS A 270 12.51 0.66 -2.01
CA HIS A 270 11.09 0.95 -1.79
C HIS A 270 10.14 -0.11 -2.36
N LEU A 271 9.07 -0.35 -1.63
CA LEU A 271 7.86 -0.98 -2.12
C LEU A 271 6.90 0.11 -2.58
N LEU A 272 6.53 0.08 -3.86
CA LEU A 272 5.48 0.90 -4.43
C LEU A 272 4.16 0.13 -4.36
N ALA A 273 3.05 0.82 -4.23
CA ALA A 273 1.71 0.24 -4.39
C ALA A 273 1.02 0.94 -5.56
N ASP A 274 0.57 0.17 -6.54
CA ASP A 274 -0.02 0.66 -7.79
C ASP A 274 0.84 1.74 -8.49
N GLY A 275 2.15 1.52 -8.52
CA GLY A 275 3.12 2.41 -9.18
C GLY A 275 3.47 3.69 -8.41
N ALA A 276 2.93 3.89 -7.21
CA ALA A 276 3.20 5.07 -6.38
C ALA A 276 3.86 4.67 -5.05
N LYS A 277 4.66 5.56 -4.46
CA LYS A 277 5.16 5.39 -3.08
C LYS A 277 3.95 5.30 -2.14
N MET A 278 3.96 4.30 -1.25
CA MET A 278 2.92 4.19 -0.22
C MET A 278 2.91 5.41 0.68
N SER A 279 1.75 6.01 0.83
CA SER A 279 1.53 7.12 1.76
C SER A 279 0.07 7.12 2.24
N LYS A 280 -0.18 7.47 3.49
CA LYS A 280 -1.54 7.61 4.03
C LYS A 280 -2.38 8.54 3.17
N SER A 281 -1.79 9.66 2.73
CA SER A 281 -2.44 10.65 1.85
C SER A 281 -2.78 10.14 0.45
N ALA A 282 -2.19 9.03 0.01
CA ALA A 282 -2.55 8.38 -1.27
C ALA A 282 -3.61 7.29 -1.10
N GLY A 283 -3.95 6.91 0.15
CA GLY A 283 -4.85 5.79 0.42
C GLY A 283 -4.33 4.44 -0.10
N ASN A 284 -3.01 4.32 -0.30
CA ASN A 284 -2.37 3.13 -0.86
C ASN A 284 -1.38 2.48 0.12
N VAL A 285 -1.55 2.72 1.42
CA VAL A 285 -0.81 2.01 2.47
C VAL A 285 -1.57 0.74 2.79
N PHE A 286 -0.90 -0.40 2.61
CA PHE A 286 -1.44 -1.71 2.94
C PHE A 286 -0.73 -2.28 4.16
N LEU A 287 -1.51 -2.80 5.09
CA LEU A 287 -1.05 -3.60 6.23
C LEU A 287 -1.07 -5.09 5.84
N LEU A 288 -0.35 -5.92 6.57
CA LEU A 288 -0.44 -7.37 6.37
C LEU A 288 -1.85 -7.88 6.62
N GLN A 289 -2.54 -7.30 7.60
CA GLN A 289 -3.93 -7.64 7.92
C GLN A 289 -4.88 -7.40 6.73
N ASP A 290 -4.66 -6.35 5.93
CA ASP A 290 -5.47 -6.10 4.73
C ASP A 290 -5.38 -7.24 3.70
N LEU A 291 -4.22 -7.90 3.61
CA LEU A 291 -4.02 -9.07 2.75
C LEU A 291 -4.74 -10.31 3.32
N ILE A 292 -4.63 -10.50 4.65
CA ILE A 292 -5.26 -11.61 5.37
C ILE A 292 -6.78 -11.51 5.31
N ASP A 293 -7.35 -10.32 5.50
CA ASP A 293 -8.79 -10.09 5.45
C ASP A 293 -9.37 -10.40 4.06
N ARG A 294 -8.56 -10.19 3.01
CA ARG A 294 -8.88 -10.61 1.63
C ARG A 294 -8.66 -12.10 1.37
N GLY A 295 -8.24 -12.87 2.37
CA GLY A 295 -8.07 -14.31 2.32
C GLY A 295 -6.73 -14.81 1.79
N PHE A 296 -5.74 -13.91 1.59
CA PHE A 296 -4.39 -14.31 1.18
C PHE A 296 -3.62 -14.96 2.34
N ASP A 297 -2.84 -15.99 2.00
CA ASP A 297 -1.81 -16.49 2.91
C ASP A 297 -0.70 -15.43 3.06
N PRO A 298 -0.35 -15.00 4.28
CA PRO A 298 0.74 -14.04 4.50
C PRO A 298 2.06 -14.42 3.83
N ILE A 299 2.37 -15.70 3.75
CA ILE A 299 3.59 -16.21 3.10
C ILE A 299 3.58 -15.94 1.58
N SER A 300 2.41 -15.75 0.96
CA SER A 300 2.33 -15.32 -0.44
C SER A 300 2.96 -13.95 -0.66
N PHE A 301 2.89 -13.06 0.34
CA PHE A 301 3.59 -11.78 0.29
C PHE A 301 5.11 -11.97 0.43
N ARG A 302 5.56 -12.86 1.32
CA ARG A 302 6.98 -13.22 1.39
C ARG A 302 7.48 -13.80 0.08
N TYR A 303 6.72 -14.72 -0.54
CA TYR A 303 7.04 -15.27 -1.86
C TYR A 303 7.14 -14.16 -2.92
N LEU A 304 6.16 -13.25 -2.96
CA LEU A 304 6.17 -12.10 -3.87
C LEU A 304 7.43 -11.24 -3.68
N CYS A 305 7.81 -10.93 -2.44
CA CYS A 305 9.03 -10.18 -2.14
C CYS A 305 10.30 -10.90 -2.63
N GLY A 306 10.34 -12.22 -2.54
CA GLY A 306 11.45 -13.05 -3.04
C GLY A 306 11.58 -13.05 -4.57
N THR A 307 10.52 -12.70 -5.32
CA THR A 307 10.58 -12.63 -6.80
C THR A 307 11.30 -11.39 -7.34
N VAL A 308 11.64 -10.43 -6.48
CA VAL A 308 12.32 -9.18 -6.88
C VAL A 308 13.54 -8.98 -5.97
N ARG A 309 14.70 -8.71 -6.55
CA ARG A 309 15.91 -8.44 -5.76
C ARG A 309 15.67 -7.30 -4.76
N TYR A 310 16.17 -7.42 -3.53
CA TYR A 310 15.92 -6.47 -2.45
C TYR A 310 16.36 -5.02 -2.80
N ARG A 311 17.38 -4.86 -3.64
CA ARG A 311 17.88 -3.58 -4.13
C ARG A 311 17.07 -2.94 -5.26
N HIS A 312 16.07 -3.64 -5.79
CA HIS A 312 15.22 -3.12 -6.85
C HIS A 312 13.88 -2.67 -6.29
N ARG A 313 13.34 -1.57 -6.86
CA ARG A 313 11.98 -1.14 -6.56
C ARG A 313 11.01 -2.25 -6.94
N MET A 314 10.12 -2.56 -6.04
CA MET A 314 9.06 -3.51 -6.27
C MET A 314 7.72 -2.78 -6.34
N ASN A 315 6.91 -3.10 -7.33
CA ASN A 315 5.54 -2.60 -7.40
C ASN A 315 4.57 -3.69 -6.92
N PHE A 316 3.99 -3.48 -5.74
CA PHE A 316 2.94 -4.32 -5.22
C PHE A 316 1.64 -4.04 -5.97
N THR A 317 0.98 -5.11 -6.42
CA THR A 317 -0.39 -5.12 -6.92
C THR A 317 -1.08 -6.39 -6.41
N PHE A 318 -2.39 -6.36 -6.23
CA PHE A 318 -3.13 -7.58 -5.88
C PHE A 318 -3.02 -8.65 -6.97
N THR A 319 -2.94 -8.26 -8.24
CA THR A 319 -2.68 -9.20 -9.36
C THR A 319 -1.35 -9.96 -9.19
N SER A 320 -0.27 -9.27 -8.76
CA SER A 320 1.01 -9.93 -8.50
C SER A 320 0.95 -10.82 -7.26
N LEU A 321 0.21 -10.41 -6.22
CA LEU A 321 0.00 -11.23 -5.03
C LEU A 321 -0.82 -12.50 -5.35
N LYS A 322 -1.88 -12.40 -6.16
CA LYS A 322 -2.65 -13.55 -6.68
C LYS A 322 -1.77 -14.57 -7.40
N ALA A 323 -0.89 -14.08 -8.28
CA ALA A 323 0.05 -14.93 -8.99
C ALA A 323 1.01 -15.65 -8.03
N SER A 324 1.50 -14.94 -6.99
CA SER A 324 2.37 -15.49 -5.96
C SER A 324 1.66 -16.53 -5.08
N GLU A 325 0.42 -16.27 -4.67
CA GLU A 325 -0.45 -17.21 -3.95
C GLU A 325 -0.61 -18.52 -4.73
N LYS A 326 -0.93 -18.42 -6.01
CA LYS A 326 -1.10 -19.58 -6.90
C LYS A 326 0.21 -20.36 -7.07
N ALA A 327 1.34 -19.67 -7.24
CA ALA A 327 2.64 -20.27 -7.35
C ALA A 327 3.03 -21.02 -6.06
N LEU A 328 2.93 -20.35 -4.91
CA LEU A 328 3.23 -20.93 -3.59
C LEU A 328 2.37 -22.17 -3.31
N THR A 329 1.05 -22.07 -3.49
CA THR A 329 0.13 -23.20 -3.29
C THR A 329 0.46 -24.37 -4.20
N THR A 330 0.85 -24.10 -5.45
CA THR A 330 1.25 -25.14 -6.39
C THR A 330 2.55 -25.80 -5.96
N LEU A 331 3.52 -25.03 -5.47
CA LEU A 331 4.81 -25.56 -5.00
C LEU A 331 4.64 -26.40 -3.74
N ARG A 332 3.89 -25.94 -2.74
CA ARG A 332 3.58 -26.69 -1.51
C ARG A 332 2.91 -28.04 -1.81
N ARG A 333 1.96 -28.08 -2.77
CA ARG A 333 1.34 -29.35 -3.17
C ARG A 333 2.32 -30.30 -3.82
N LYS A 334 3.24 -29.81 -4.64
CA LYS A 334 4.30 -30.65 -5.21
C LYS A 334 5.19 -31.21 -4.12
N VAL A 335 5.61 -30.37 -3.15
CA VAL A 335 6.44 -30.80 -2.02
C VAL A 335 5.71 -31.85 -1.19
N LYS A 336 4.44 -31.63 -0.89
CA LYS A 336 3.61 -32.65 -0.20
C LYS A 336 3.56 -33.97 -0.98
N TYR A 337 3.26 -33.92 -2.27
CA TYR A 337 3.22 -35.11 -3.13
C TYR A 337 4.56 -35.89 -3.11
N TRP A 338 5.68 -35.19 -3.18
CA TRP A 338 7.01 -35.80 -3.11
C TRP A 338 7.29 -36.42 -1.74
N GLY A 339 6.83 -35.81 -0.66
CA GLY A 339 6.93 -36.36 0.69
C GLY A 339 6.10 -37.61 0.88
N ASP A 340 4.88 -37.63 0.35
CA ASP A 340 3.95 -38.78 0.47
C ASP A 340 4.36 -39.97 -0.42
N SER A 341 4.99 -39.71 -1.59
CA SER A 341 5.38 -40.73 -2.57
C SER A 341 6.79 -41.32 -2.36
N GLY A 342 7.61 -40.72 -1.52
CA GLY A 342 9.01 -41.08 -1.37
C GLY A 342 9.26 -42.26 -0.43
N ASN A 343 9.93 -43.28 -0.90
CA ASN A 343 10.64 -44.25 -0.01
C ASN A 343 11.75 -43.47 0.71
N ALA A 344 11.83 -43.59 2.02
CA ALA A 344 12.75 -42.86 2.90
C ALA A 344 14.24 -43.25 2.63
N THR A 345 14.81 -42.74 1.54
CA THR A 345 16.26 -42.69 1.36
C THR A 345 16.75 -41.30 1.76
N SER A 346 17.66 -41.26 2.72
CA SER A 346 18.20 -40.00 3.30
C SER A 346 19.39 -39.42 2.53
N ALA A 347 19.72 -39.93 1.34
CA ALA A 347 20.89 -39.52 0.58
C ALA A 347 20.49 -38.83 -0.72
N ILE A 348 21.09 -37.66 -0.96
CA ILE A 348 21.01 -36.90 -2.20
C ILE A 348 22.07 -37.44 -3.18
N SER A 349 21.72 -37.68 -4.43
CA SER A 349 22.61 -38.09 -5.51
C SER A 349 23.62 -37.01 -5.91
N SER A 350 24.56 -37.32 -6.80
CA SER A 350 25.44 -36.32 -7.41
C SER A 350 24.66 -35.24 -8.14
N ASP A 351 23.63 -35.64 -8.88
CA ASP A 351 22.76 -34.68 -9.61
C ASP A 351 21.98 -33.77 -8.67
N GLY A 352 21.42 -34.35 -7.57
CA GLY A 352 20.78 -33.55 -6.53
C GLY A 352 21.76 -32.59 -5.84
N SER A 353 23.02 -33.03 -5.65
CA SER A 353 24.06 -32.16 -5.09
C SER A 353 24.41 -30.98 -5.99
N GLU A 354 24.33 -31.13 -7.33
CA GLU A 354 24.50 -30.03 -8.26
C GLU A 354 23.36 -28.97 -8.15
N TRP A 355 22.12 -29.44 -8.00
CA TRP A 355 20.99 -28.54 -7.77
C TRP A 355 21.17 -27.76 -6.48
N LYS A 356 21.58 -28.43 -5.41
CA LYS A 356 21.88 -27.75 -4.14
C LYS A 356 22.97 -26.70 -4.31
N ALA A 357 24.10 -27.05 -4.93
CA ALA A 357 25.21 -26.12 -5.15
C ALA A 357 24.80 -24.89 -6.00
N LYS A 358 24.00 -25.09 -7.05
CA LYS A 358 23.48 -23.99 -7.88
C LYS A 358 22.55 -23.08 -7.08
N PHE A 359 21.67 -23.64 -6.25
CA PHE A 359 20.77 -22.84 -5.40
C PHE A 359 21.59 -21.95 -4.45
N TRP A 360 22.56 -22.52 -3.74
CA TRP A 360 23.40 -21.78 -2.82
C TRP A 360 24.24 -20.72 -3.53
N SER A 361 24.76 -20.99 -4.71
CA SER A 361 25.50 -19.98 -5.48
C SER A 361 24.65 -18.77 -5.87
N HIS A 362 23.35 -18.96 -6.07
CA HIS A 362 22.43 -17.83 -6.28
C HIS A 362 22.19 -17.05 -4.99
N ILE A 363 21.95 -17.73 -3.87
CA ILE A 363 21.72 -17.09 -2.56
C ILE A 363 22.96 -16.30 -2.12
N GLU A 364 24.15 -16.89 -2.23
CA GLU A 364 25.43 -16.25 -1.87
C GLU A 364 25.77 -15.04 -2.75
N ASN A 365 25.14 -14.89 -3.90
CA ASN A 365 25.34 -13.77 -4.81
C ASN A 365 24.32 -12.65 -4.58
N ASP A 366 24.55 -11.84 -3.54
CA ASP A 366 23.75 -10.67 -3.18
C ASP A 366 22.25 -11.02 -3.01
N LEU A 367 21.97 -12.10 -2.29
CA LEU A 367 20.63 -12.66 -2.10
C LEU A 367 19.87 -12.81 -3.43
N GLY A 368 20.37 -13.58 -4.36
CA GLY A 368 19.75 -13.86 -5.65
C GLY A 368 18.49 -14.70 -5.53
N LEU A 369 17.52 -14.24 -4.71
CA LEU A 369 16.25 -14.92 -4.43
C LEU A 369 15.42 -15.20 -5.69
N PRO A 370 15.28 -14.25 -6.65
CA PRO A 370 14.54 -14.53 -7.88
C PRO A 370 15.12 -15.71 -8.66
N GLU A 371 16.43 -15.77 -8.76
CA GLU A 371 17.16 -16.84 -9.43
C GLU A 371 17.05 -18.18 -8.68
N ALA A 372 17.12 -18.13 -7.34
CA ALA A 372 16.93 -19.28 -6.47
C ALA A 372 15.51 -19.86 -6.55
N ILE A 373 14.49 -18.99 -6.60
CA ILE A 373 13.08 -19.38 -6.80
C ILE A 373 12.88 -20.00 -8.18
N ALA A 374 13.44 -19.39 -9.23
CA ALA A 374 13.36 -19.94 -10.58
C ALA A 374 14.02 -21.33 -10.63
N LEU A 375 15.20 -21.50 -10.03
CA LEU A 375 15.89 -22.78 -9.92
C LEU A 375 15.06 -23.83 -9.16
N THR A 376 14.36 -23.44 -8.10
CA THR A 376 13.45 -24.32 -7.34
C THR A 376 12.33 -24.84 -8.24
N TRP A 377 11.78 -24.01 -9.13
CA TRP A 377 10.80 -24.42 -10.12
C TRP A 377 11.38 -25.32 -11.22
N ASP A 378 12.62 -25.09 -11.62
CA ASP A 378 13.31 -25.96 -12.60
C ASP A 378 13.60 -27.33 -11.98
N MET A 379 14.07 -27.37 -10.73
CA MET A 379 14.22 -28.60 -9.94
C MET A 379 12.89 -29.35 -9.84
N ALA A 380 11.79 -28.66 -9.59
CA ALA A 380 10.45 -29.25 -9.50
C ALA A 380 9.98 -29.90 -10.82
N ARG A 381 10.50 -29.43 -11.97
CA ARG A 381 10.20 -29.97 -13.31
C ARG A 381 11.23 -31.00 -13.80
N SER A 382 12.34 -31.14 -13.11
CA SER A 382 13.44 -32.07 -13.48
C SER A 382 13.04 -33.53 -13.38
N SER A 383 13.93 -34.39 -13.87
CA SER A 383 13.81 -35.86 -13.76
C SER A 383 14.34 -36.46 -12.46
N LEU A 384 14.71 -35.61 -11.48
CA LEU A 384 15.14 -36.12 -10.16
C LEU A 384 14.03 -36.94 -9.51
N PRO A 385 14.40 -37.97 -8.73
CA PRO A 385 13.47 -38.73 -7.90
C PRO A 385 12.69 -37.83 -6.92
N ASP A 386 11.43 -38.16 -6.65
CA ASP A 386 10.56 -37.35 -5.80
C ASP A 386 11.09 -37.17 -4.37
N ASN A 387 11.69 -38.21 -3.79
CA ASN A 387 12.35 -38.13 -2.48
C ASN A 387 13.52 -37.12 -2.46
N GLU A 388 14.31 -37.03 -3.53
CA GLU A 388 15.40 -36.04 -3.62
C GLU A 388 14.83 -34.62 -3.80
N LYS A 389 13.79 -34.44 -4.62
CA LYS A 389 13.09 -33.18 -4.75
C LYS A 389 12.53 -32.67 -3.43
N PHE A 390 11.99 -33.60 -2.61
CA PHE A 390 11.49 -33.27 -1.28
C PHE A 390 12.61 -32.79 -0.36
N LEU A 391 13.72 -33.50 -0.29
CA LEU A 391 14.88 -33.12 0.53
C LEU A 391 15.49 -31.79 0.09
N LEU A 392 15.60 -31.54 -1.22
CA LEU A 392 16.07 -30.28 -1.75
C LEU A 392 15.11 -29.14 -1.44
N ALA A 393 13.80 -29.35 -1.59
CA ALA A 393 12.81 -28.34 -1.26
C ALA A 393 12.85 -27.95 0.23
N GLN A 394 13.04 -28.94 1.12
CA GLN A 394 13.23 -28.67 2.55
C GLN A 394 14.51 -27.87 2.83
N ASP A 395 15.63 -28.24 2.17
CA ASP A 395 16.90 -27.51 2.33
C ASP A 395 16.80 -26.07 1.83
N PHE A 396 16.18 -25.86 0.66
CA PHE A 396 15.98 -24.54 0.08
C PHE A 396 15.05 -23.66 0.93
N ASP A 397 14.03 -24.27 1.53
CA ASP A 397 13.05 -23.54 2.35
C ASP A 397 13.64 -23.01 3.66
N ARG A 398 14.77 -23.57 4.13
CA ARG A 398 15.48 -23.03 5.29
C ARG A 398 15.89 -21.57 5.09
N VAL A 399 16.26 -21.19 3.85
CA VAL A 399 16.54 -19.80 3.47
C VAL A 399 15.26 -19.10 3.01
N LEU A 400 14.50 -19.71 2.08
CA LEU A 400 13.34 -19.05 1.47
C LEU A 400 12.28 -18.69 2.50
N GLY A 401 12.04 -19.59 3.46
CA GLY A 401 11.05 -19.40 4.52
C GLY A 401 9.62 -19.36 4.00
N PHE A 402 9.33 -20.12 2.94
CA PHE A 402 8.00 -20.17 2.30
C PHE A 402 7.07 -21.21 2.95
N ASP A 403 7.56 -21.86 4.00
CA ASP A 403 6.81 -22.89 4.71
C ASP A 403 6.27 -23.97 3.75
N LEU A 404 7.19 -24.51 2.93
CA LEU A 404 6.86 -25.41 1.82
C LEU A 404 6.32 -26.77 2.29
N THR A 405 6.57 -27.14 3.54
CA THR A 405 6.09 -28.39 4.15
C THR A 405 4.80 -28.20 4.95
N SER A 406 4.26 -26.98 5.02
CA SER A 406 2.99 -26.71 5.71
C SER A 406 1.86 -27.53 5.08
N ILE A 407 0.93 -27.95 5.91
CA ILE A 407 -0.22 -28.75 5.48
C ILE A 407 -1.08 -27.86 4.56
N VAL A 408 -1.09 -28.17 3.28
CA VAL A 408 -2.12 -27.67 2.39
C VAL A 408 -3.41 -28.37 2.79
N ASP A 409 -4.37 -27.64 3.33
CA ASP A 409 -5.68 -28.19 3.64
C ASP A 409 -6.33 -28.67 2.33
N GLU A 410 -6.33 -29.97 2.11
CA GLU A 410 -6.96 -30.59 0.93
C GLU A 410 -8.47 -30.67 1.07
N GLY A 411 -9.00 -30.24 2.22
CA GLY A 411 -10.40 -30.46 2.57
C GLY A 411 -10.76 -31.96 2.61
N ASN A 412 -11.60 -32.37 3.52
CA ASN A 412 -12.14 -33.72 3.46
C ASN A 412 -13.08 -33.82 2.24
N MET A 413 -12.58 -34.38 1.14
CA MET A 413 -13.36 -34.60 -0.07
C MET A 413 -14.55 -35.48 0.28
N SER A 414 -15.77 -34.95 0.19
CA SER A 414 -16.98 -35.75 0.45
C SER A 414 -17.06 -36.90 -0.56
N GLN A 415 -17.57 -38.02 -0.12
CA GLN A 415 -17.74 -39.21 -0.98
C GLN A 415 -18.53 -38.90 -2.27
N GLY A 416 -19.48 -37.96 -2.21
CA GLY A 416 -20.21 -37.49 -3.39
C GLY A 416 -19.37 -36.73 -4.39
N LEU A 417 -18.32 -35.99 -3.93
CA LEU A 417 -17.43 -35.23 -4.79
C LEU A 417 -16.48 -36.17 -5.57
N GLY A 418 -15.99 -37.23 -4.92
CA GLY A 418 -15.20 -38.27 -5.57
C GLY A 418 -15.95 -38.92 -6.71
N THR A 419 -17.25 -39.26 -6.48
CA THR A 419 -18.14 -39.84 -7.50
C THR A 419 -18.33 -38.84 -8.67
N SER A 420 -18.53 -37.56 -8.40
CA SER A 420 -18.71 -36.54 -9.44
C SER A 420 -17.44 -36.37 -10.29
N LEU A 421 -16.26 -36.50 -9.68
CA LEU A 421 -14.96 -36.44 -10.38
C LEU A 421 -14.77 -37.63 -11.31
N GLU A 422 -15.07 -38.85 -10.84
CA GLU A 422 -14.98 -40.07 -11.64
C GLU A 422 -15.97 -40.04 -12.82
N GLN A 423 -17.22 -39.65 -12.58
CA GLN A 423 -18.25 -39.48 -13.62
C GLN A 423 -17.81 -38.46 -14.66
N ARG A 424 -17.30 -37.30 -14.22
CA ARG A 424 -16.82 -36.26 -15.12
C ARG A 424 -15.70 -36.76 -16.01
N THR A 425 -14.74 -37.47 -15.43
CA THR A 425 -13.61 -38.03 -16.17
C THR A 425 -14.11 -39.04 -17.23
N GLY A 426 -15.07 -39.90 -16.89
CA GLY A 426 -15.71 -40.81 -17.82
C GLY A 426 -16.40 -40.09 -18.97
N MET A 427 -17.21 -39.07 -18.67
CA MET A 427 -17.93 -38.25 -19.69
C MET A 427 -16.99 -37.55 -20.65
N ARG A 428 -15.82 -37.05 -20.18
CA ARG A 428 -14.82 -36.44 -21.05
C ARG A 428 -14.18 -37.47 -22.00
N ILE A 429 -13.92 -38.66 -21.52
CA ILE A 429 -13.42 -39.77 -22.36
C ILE A 429 -14.45 -40.10 -23.45
N GLU A 430 -15.75 -40.11 -23.11
CA GLU A 430 -16.85 -40.32 -24.03
C GLU A 430 -17.17 -39.08 -24.89
N LYS A 431 -16.46 -37.97 -24.75
CA LYS A 431 -16.67 -36.69 -25.44
C LYS A 431 -18.05 -36.02 -25.15
N LYS A 432 -18.66 -36.33 -24.03
CA LYS A 432 -19.91 -35.73 -23.54
C LYS A 432 -19.62 -34.45 -22.77
N TYR A 433 -19.11 -33.42 -23.47
CA TYR A 433 -18.58 -32.20 -22.82
C TYR A 433 -19.65 -31.42 -22.05
N GLY A 434 -20.89 -31.33 -22.53
CA GLY A 434 -21.95 -30.59 -21.84
C GLY A 434 -22.32 -31.19 -20.47
N GLU A 435 -22.36 -32.53 -20.35
CA GLU A 435 -22.57 -33.20 -19.07
C GLU A 435 -21.35 -33.08 -18.15
N ALA A 436 -20.13 -33.14 -18.72
CA ALA A 436 -18.92 -32.95 -17.98
C ALA A 436 -18.81 -31.51 -17.41
N ASP A 437 -19.32 -30.50 -18.13
CA ASP A 437 -19.30 -29.10 -17.68
C ASP A 437 -20.33 -28.84 -16.57
N ALA A 438 -21.49 -29.54 -16.59
CA ALA A 438 -22.43 -29.48 -15.48
C ALA A 438 -21.80 -30.04 -14.18
N LEU A 439 -21.07 -31.15 -14.26
CA LEU A 439 -20.36 -31.71 -13.11
C LEU A 439 -19.17 -30.80 -12.67
N ARG A 440 -18.52 -30.15 -13.62
CA ARG A 440 -17.49 -29.14 -13.29
C ARG A 440 -18.08 -28.02 -12.44
N SER A 441 -19.24 -27.51 -12.82
CA SER A 441 -19.92 -26.45 -12.05
C SER A 441 -20.25 -26.92 -10.64
N THR A 442 -20.71 -28.15 -10.46
CA THR A 442 -20.98 -28.74 -9.14
C THR A 442 -19.73 -28.81 -8.28
N ILE A 443 -18.59 -29.25 -8.86
CA ILE A 443 -17.30 -29.33 -8.16
C ILE A 443 -16.80 -27.92 -7.78
N ILE A 444 -16.93 -26.94 -8.68
CA ILE A 444 -16.53 -25.54 -8.41
C ILE A 444 -17.38 -24.93 -7.29
N THR A 445 -18.69 -25.18 -7.30
CA THR A 445 -19.62 -24.71 -6.25
C THR A 445 -19.32 -25.36 -4.90
N ALA A 446 -18.81 -26.60 -4.90
CA ALA A 446 -18.36 -27.27 -3.68
C ALA A 446 -17.03 -26.72 -3.13
N GLY A 447 -16.46 -25.66 -3.71
CA GLY A 447 -15.25 -25.01 -3.21
C GLY A 447 -13.95 -25.58 -3.79
N TYR A 448 -13.99 -26.24 -4.95
CA TYR A 448 -12.81 -26.79 -5.60
C TYR A 448 -12.53 -26.15 -6.94
N GLU A 449 -11.27 -26.02 -7.33
CA GLU A 449 -10.84 -25.77 -8.71
C GLU A 449 -10.68 -27.09 -9.47
N VAL A 450 -10.98 -27.05 -10.77
CA VAL A 450 -10.92 -28.21 -11.68
C VAL A 450 -9.90 -27.95 -12.77
N HIS A 451 -8.86 -28.76 -12.84
CA HIS A 451 -7.82 -28.71 -13.85
C HIS A 451 -7.84 -29.99 -14.71
N ASP A 452 -7.98 -29.78 -16.01
CA ASP A 452 -7.92 -30.89 -16.98
C ASP A 452 -6.53 -30.98 -17.60
N ARG A 453 -5.87 -32.13 -17.43
CA ARG A 453 -4.62 -32.48 -18.09
C ARG A 453 -4.81 -33.75 -18.92
N TYR A 454 -4.83 -33.60 -20.23
CA TYR A 454 -5.10 -34.71 -21.16
C TYR A 454 -6.39 -35.44 -20.78
N ASN A 455 -6.31 -36.69 -20.30
CA ASN A 455 -7.45 -37.52 -19.93
C ASN A 455 -7.68 -37.59 -18.40
N VAL A 456 -6.96 -36.81 -17.61
CA VAL A 456 -7.08 -36.79 -16.15
C VAL A 456 -7.68 -35.45 -15.72
N THR A 457 -8.71 -35.51 -14.88
CA THR A 457 -9.21 -34.32 -14.17
C THR A 457 -8.60 -34.30 -12.79
N GLU A 458 -7.86 -33.25 -12.50
CA GLU A 458 -7.32 -32.96 -11.17
C GLU A 458 -8.19 -31.89 -10.51
N ILE A 459 -8.48 -32.04 -9.23
CA ILE A 459 -9.17 -31.01 -8.45
C ILE A 459 -8.32 -30.59 -7.26
N ARG A 460 -8.48 -29.37 -6.83
CA ARG A 460 -7.93 -28.85 -5.58
C ARG A 460 -8.93 -28.00 -4.85
N PRO A 461 -8.88 -27.92 -3.51
CA PRO A 461 -9.64 -26.93 -2.78
C PRO A 461 -9.21 -25.53 -3.23
N LYS A 462 -10.19 -24.62 -3.32
CA LYS A 462 -9.89 -23.20 -3.50
C LYS A 462 -9.20 -22.66 -2.26
N THR A 463 -8.23 -21.77 -2.43
CA THR A 463 -7.72 -20.99 -1.32
C THR A 463 -8.81 -20.10 -0.75
N ARG A 464 -8.64 -19.59 0.47
CA ARG A 464 -9.60 -18.68 1.09
C ARG A 464 -9.85 -17.43 0.20
N TYR A 465 -8.78 -16.92 -0.40
CA TYR A 465 -8.88 -15.83 -1.38
C TYR A 465 -9.77 -16.22 -2.57
N GLU A 466 -9.50 -17.37 -3.20
CA GLU A 466 -10.29 -17.86 -4.36
C GLU A 466 -11.76 -18.15 -3.99
N GLN A 467 -12.04 -18.54 -2.75
CA GLN A 467 -13.40 -18.70 -2.24
C GLN A 467 -14.11 -17.34 -2.14
N ILE A 468 -13.45 -16.32 -1.62
CA ILE A 468 -13.98 -14.96 -1.53
C ILE A 468 -14.23 -14.40 -2.93
N GLU A 469 -13.23 -14.50 -3.84
CA GLU A 469 -13.33 -14.00 -5.21
C GLU A 469 -14.38 -14.76 -6.06
N SER A 470 -14.71 -15.98 -5.70
CA SER A 470 -15.75 -16.75 -6.40
C SER A 470 -17.17 -16.28 -6.10
N LYS A 471 -17.40 -15.36 -5.16
CA LYS A 471 -18.70 -14.72 -4.94
C LYS A 471 -19.10 -13.88 -6.16
N TRP A 472 -18.14 -13.07 -6.68
CA TRP A 472 -18.29 -12.24 -7.88
C TRP A 472 -16.93 -11.98 -8.54
N PRO A 473 -16.89 -11.74 -9.86
CA PRO A 473 -15.68 -11.29 -10.54
C PRO A 473 -15.27 -9.91 -10.04
N SER A 474 -14.00 -9.72 -9.74
CA SER A 474 -13.45 -8.42 -9.34
C SER A 474 -12.31 -7.96 -10.23
N VAL A 475 -12.10 -6.64 -10.31
CA VAL A 475 -11.03 -6.00 -11.07
C VAL A 475 -10.05 -5.29 -10.14
N SER A 476 -8.78 -5.25 -10.53
CA SER A 476 -7.72 -4.59 -9.78
C SER A 476 -7.42 -3.17 -10.28
N ALA A 477 -7.93 -2.81 -11.45
CA ALA A 477 -7.70 -1.48 -12.04
C ALA A 477 -8.75 -1.15 -13.11
N SER A 478 -9.04 0.13 -13.31
CA SER A 478 -10.00 0.59 -14.32
C SER A 478 -9.63 0.17 -15.74
N ARG A 479 -8.33 0.01 -16.04
CA ARG A 479 -7.83 -0.44 -17.36
C ARG A 479 -8.22 -1.88 -17.72
N GLU A 480 -8.61 -2.69 -16.75
CA GLU A 480 -9.06 -4.08 -16.98
C GLU A 480 -10.50 -4.15 -17.48
N VAL A 481 -11.21 -3.02 -17.44
CA VAL A 481 -12.58 -2.91 -17.92
C VAL A 481 -12.59 -2.23 -19.30
N ASP A 482 -13.12 -2.93 -20.29
CA ASP A 482 -13.27 -2.40 -21.65
C ASP A 482 -14.24 -1.21 -21.68
N SER A 483 -14.08 -0.33 -22.67
CA SER A 483 -14.95 0.83 -22.85
C SER A 483 -16.06 0.54 -23.83
N LEU A 484 -17.32 0.75 -23.41
CA LEU A 484 -18.51 0.70 -24.24
C LEU A 484 -18.90 2.06 -24.84
N LEU A 485 -18.08 3.09 -24.64
CA LEU A 485 -18.42 4.45 -25.08
C LEU A 485 -18.55 4.59 -26.61
N ASN A 486 -17.96 3.70 -27.39
CA ASN A 486 -18.10 3.68 -28.85
C ASN A 486 -19.29 2.82 -29.33
N GLU A 487 -19.93 2.08 -28.43
CA GLU A 487 -21.09 1.25 -28.76
C GLU A 487 -22.36 2.13 -28.86
N PRO A 488 -23.39 1.69 -29.60
CA PRO A 488 -24.66 2.41 -29.65
C PRO A 488 -25.30 2.59 -28.28
N THR A 489 -25.98 3.72 -28.09
CA THR A 489 -26.77 3.98 -26.86
C THR A 489 -27.96 3.03 -26.76
N SER A 490 -28.19 2.50 -25.53
CA SER A 490 -29.30 1.57 -25.25
C SER A 490 -30.27 2.12 -24.19
N TYR A 491 -29.89 3.20 -23.50
CA TYR A 491 -30.69 3.84 -22.46
C TYR A 491 -30.74 5.35 -22.67
N GLU A 492 -31.73 6.00 -22.09
CA GLU A 492 -31.78 7.47 -22.04
C GLU A 492 -30.76 8.00 -21.03
N TYR A 493 -30.65 7.31 -19.87
CA TYR A 493 -29.75 7.71 -18.78
C TYR A 493 -28.91 6.55 -18.25
N SER A 494 -27.66 6.82 -17.92
CA SER A 494 -26.82 5.98 -17.09
C SER A 494 -26.47 6.72 -15.79
N PHE A 495 -26.89 6.18 -14.65
CA PHE A 495 -26.37 6.60 -13.37
C PHE A 495 -25.07 5.88 -13.07
N VAL A 496 -24.05 6.64 -12.61
CA VAL A 496 -22.75 6.12 -12.21
C VAL A 496 -22.50 6.49 -10.75
N LEU A 497 -22.38 5.46 -9.92
CA LEU A 497 -22.11 5.56 -8.48
C LEU A 497 -20.82 4.82 -8.15
N ASN A 498 -19.86 5.49 -7.52
CA ASN A 498 -18.69 4.86 -6.92
C ASN A 498 -18.96 4.65 -5.43
N ALA A 499 -19.08 3.39 -5.02
CA ALA A 499 -19.44 2.97 -3.66
C ALA A 499 -18.19 2.52 -2.90
N TYR A 500 -18.06 2.93 -1.65
CA TYR A 500 -17.04 2.42 -0.74
C TYR A 500 -17.56 2.44 0.70
N ASN A 501 -17.90 1.28 1.23
CA ASN A 501 -18.49 1.11 2.55
C ASN A 501 -19.79 1.92 2.76
N TYR A 502 -20.33 1.94 3.95
CA TYR A 502 -21.57 2.65 4.32
C TYR A 502 -22.80 2.17 3.53
N VAL A 503 -23.05 0.86 3.60
CA VAL A 503 -24.14 0.17 2.88
C VAL A 503 -25.49 0.90 2.95
N SER A 504 -25.83 1.51 4.11
CA SER A 504 -27.10 2.24 4.30
C SER A 504 -27.20 3.50 3.42
N ASP A 505 -26.10 4.19 3.15
CA ASP A 505 -26.07 5.38 2.30
C ASP A 505 -26.22 4.98 0.83
N ILE A 506 -25.52 3.93 0.44
CA ILE A 506 -25.58 3.35 -0.91
C ILE A 506 -27.01 2.82 -1.18
N GLU A 507 -27.60 2.10 -0.24
CA GLU A 507 -28.98 1.63 -0.32
C GLU A 507 -29.99 2.78 -0.51
N ARG A 508 -29.87 3.85 0.30
CA ARG A 508 -30.72 5.03 0.19
C ARG A 508 -30.58 5.67 -1.19
N CYS A 509 -29.34 5.92 -1.66
CA CYS A 509 -29.05 6.53 -2.94
C CYS A 509 -29.62 5.70 -4.10
N VAL A 510 -29.27 4.41 -4.20
CA VAL A 510 -29.71 3.51 -5.28
C VAL A 510 -31.23 3.37 -5.30
N LYS A 511 -31.87 3.17 -4.14
CA LYS A 511 -33.34 3.09 -4.05
C LYS A 511 -34.01 4.39 -4.44
N SER A 512 -33.41 5.56 -4.18
CA SER A 512 -33.95 6.84 -4.59
C SER A 512 -33.91 7.00 -6.12
N VAL A 513 -32.84 6.54 -6.79
CA VAL A 513 -32.77 6.51 -8.26
C VAL A 513 -33.90 5.63 -8.82
N VAL A 514 -34.03 4.41 -8.33
CA VAL A 514 -35.07 3.47 -8.80
C VAL A 514 -36.47 4.04 -8.61
N ARG A 515 -36.73 4.73 -7.49
CA ARG A 515 -38.03 5.33 -7.19
C ARG A 515 -38.41 6.45 -8.16
N HIS A 516 -37.44 7.21 -8.67
CA HIS A 516 -37.67 8.41 -9.46
C HIS A 516 -37.26 8.27 -10.94
N MET A 517 -37.29 7.05 -11.48
CA MET A 517 -37.03 6.81 -12.92
C MET A 517 -38.13 7.39 -13.83
N ASN A 518 -39.33 7.58 -13.32
CA ASN A 518 -40.45 8.27 -13.97
C ASN A 518 -40.76 7.81 -15.42
N GLY A 519 -40.52 6.53 -15.71
CA GLY A 519 -40.78 5.95 -17.04
C GLY A 519 -39.65 6.11 -18.04
N HIS A 520 -38.56 6.80 -17.69
CA HIS A 520 -37.34 6.87 -18.49
C HIS A 520 -36.62 5.52 -18.55
N SER A 521 -35.92 5.29 -19.67
CA SER A 521 -35.04 4.14 -19.83
C SER A 521 -33.71 4.39 -19.13
N VAL A 522 -33.51 3.74 -17.99
CA VAL A 522 -32.36 3.99 -17.09
C VAL A 522 -31.56 2.72 -16.85
N GLU A 523 -30.22 2.82 -16.81
CA GLU A 523 -29.34 1.86 -16.17
C GLU A 523 -28.63 2.49 -14.98
N ILE A 524 -28.32 1.68 -13.97
CA ILE A 524 -27.60 2.07 -12.76
C ILE A 524 -26.31 1.26 -12.71
N LEU A 525 -25.17 1.94 -12.73
CA LEU A 525 -23.84 1.34 -12.70
C LEU A 525 -23.23 1.67 -11.34
N VAL A 526 -23.13 0.67 -10.47
CA VAL A 526 -22.49 0.82 -9.17
C VAL A 526 -21.13 0.13 -9.21
N VAL A 527 -20.10 0.89 -8.92
CA VAL A 527 -18.75 0.35 -8.75
C VAL A 527 -18.47 0.24 -7.27
N ASP A 528 -18.45 -0.98 -6.76
CA ASP A 528 -18.03 -1.30 -5.41
C ASP A 528 -16.50 -1.25 -5.35
N ASN A 529 -15.98 -0.16 -4.85
CA ASN A 529 -14.55 0.18 -4.85
C ASN A 529 -13.82 -0.48 -3.67
N GLY A 530 -14.00 -1.80 -3.51
CA GLY A 530 -13.34 -2.61 -2.50
C GLY A 530 -13.93 -2.48 -1.09
N SER A 531 -15.26 -2.42 -0.96
CA SER A 531 -15.95 -2.38 0.33
C SER A 531 -15.75 -3.65 1.15
N THR A 532 -15.80 -3.50 2.49
CA THR A 532 -15.59 -4.58 3.46
C THR A 532 -16.72 -4.71 4.49
N ASP A 533 -17.74 -3.85 4.41
CA ASP A 533 -18.83 -3.73 5.39
C ASP A 533 -20.14 -4.45 4.98
N GLY A 534 -20.11 -5.31 3.95
CA GLY A 534 -21.30 -5.98 3.42
C GLY A 534 -21.98 -5.24 2.26
N THR A 535 -21.44 -4.10 1.82
CA THR A 535 -21.94 -3.35 0.65
C THR A 535 -22.04 -4.24 -0.60
N GLY A 536 -20.98 -5.02 -0.90
CA GLY A 536 -20.95 -5.91 -2.05
C GLY A 536 -22.07 -6.98 -2.00
N ASP A 537 -22.26 -7.61 -0.84
CA ASP A 537 -23.31 -8.62 -0.66
C ASP A 537 -24.70 -7.99 -0.87
N TRP A 538 -24.97 -6.80 -0.33
CA TRP A 538 -26.22 -6.09 -0.53
C TRP A 538 -26.45 -5.72 -2.01
N LEU A 539 -25.43 -5.22 -2.70
CA LEU A 539 -25.51 -4.85 -4.12
C LEU A 539 -25.87 -6.06 -4.99
N GLU A 540 -25.23 -7.19 -4.78
CA GLU A 540 -25.51 -8.41 -5.51
C GLU A 540 -26.94 -8.93 -5.24
N GLU A 541 -27.36 -8.96 -3.97
CA GLU A 541 -28.72 -9.33 -3.60
C GLU A 541 -29.75 -8.41 -4.27
N PHE A 542 -29.54 -7.08 -4.19
CA PHE A 542 -30.46 -6.10 -4.78
C PHE A 542 -30.46 -6.16 -6.31
N SER A 543 -29.34 -6.50 -6.95
CA SER A 543 -29.25 -6.64 -8.41
C SER A 543 -30.17 -7.75 -8.95
N THR A 544 -30.42 -8.81 -8.16
CA THR A 544 -31.35 -9.89 -8.53
C THR A 544 -32.80 -9.40 -8.64
N GLN A 545 -33.16 -8.33 -7.92
CA GLN A 545 -34.49 -7.72 -7.88
C GLN A 545 -34.62 -6.49 -8.79
N CYS A 546 -33.45 -5.91 -9.19
CA CYS A 546 -33.38 -4.70 -9.99
C CYS A 546 -32.61 -4.94 -11.30
N PRO A 547 -33.29 -5.28 -12.41
CA PRO A 547 -32.66 -5.63 -13.68
C PRO A 547 -31.92 -4.45 -14.34
N TYR A 548 -32.08 -3.23 -13.83
CA TYR A 548 -31.43 -2.02 -14.29
C TYR A 548 -30.11 -1.78 -13.60
N LEU A 549 -29.82 -2.49 -12.50
CA LEU A 549 -28.58 -2.37 -11.72
C LEU A 549 -27.52 -3.33 -12.27
N ARG A 550 -26.35 -2.79 -12.54
CA ARG A 550 -25.13 -3.54 -12.86
C ARG A 550 -24.07 -3.19 -11.84
N VAL A 551 -23.46 -4.19 -11.23
CA VAL A 551 -22.43 -4.03 -10.21
C VAL A 551 -21.06 -4.41 -10.78
N PHE A 552 -20.05 -3.63 -10.44
CA PHE A 552 -18.64 -3.91 -10.75
C PHE A 552 -17.86 -3.91 -9.45
N HIS A 553 -17.28 -5.02 -9.08
CA HIS A 553 -16.48 -5.13 -7.85
C HIS A 553 -15.00 -4.87 -8.12
N CYS A 554 -14.39 -4.05 -7.27
CA CYS A 554 -12.93 -3.93 -7.20
C CYS A 554 -12.41 -4.78 -6.04
N ASP A 555 -11.29 -5.44 -6.25
CA ASP A 555 -10.67 -6.27 -5.20
C ASP A 555 -9.99 -5.44 -4.09
N HIS A 556 -9.84 -4.14 -4.29
CA HIS A 556 -9.34 -3.16 -3.32
C HIS A 556 -9.79 -1.74 -3.70
N VAL A 557 -9.47 -0.76 -2.87
CA VAL A 557 -9.72 0.67 -3.17
C VAL A 557 -8.79 1.15 -4.29
N ILE A 558 -9.29 1.17 -5.52
CA ILE A 558 -8.51 1.61 -6.68
C ILE A 558 -8.42 3.15 -6.82
N GLY A 559 -9.18 3.88 -6.02
CA GLY A 559 -9.28 5.33 -6.01
C GLY A 559 -10.58 5.84 -6.64
N ASP A 560 -10.97 7.05 -6.28
CA ASP A 560 -12.30 7.59 -6.63
C ASP A 560 -12.47 7.84 -8.13
N ALA A 561 -11.50 8.47 -8.77
CA ALA A 561 -11.53 8.71 -10.22
C ALA A 561 -11.51 7.40 -11.02
N ALA A 562 -10.71 6.42 -10.59
CA ALA A 562 -10.62 5.13 -11.26
C ALA A 562 -11.91 4.32 -11.13
N GLY A 563 -12.56 4.33 -9.96
CA GLY A 563 -13.88 3.73 -9.76
C GLY A 563 -14.94 4.38 -10.64
N LYS A 564 -15.05 5.71 -10.64
CA LYS A 564 -15.97 6.43 -11.52
C LYS A 564 -15.72 6.14 -13.01
N ASN A 565 -14.45 6.04 -13.42
CA ASN A 565 -14.08 5.71 -14.80
C ASN A 565 -14.57 4.33 -15.24
N ILE A 566 -14.62 3.33 -14.36
CA ILE A 566 -15.23 2.03 -14.68
C ILE A 566 -16.70 2.22 -15.08
N GLY A 567 -17.47 2.92 -14.24
CA GLY A 567 -18.88 3.21 -14.54
C GLY A 567 -19.05 4.04 -15.81
N LEU A 568 -18.23 5.08 -16.02
CA LEU A 568 -18.26 5.91 -17.23
C LEU A 568 -17.97 5.08 -18.49
N LYS A 569 -16.94 4.24 -18.49
CA LYS A 569 -16.62 3.34 -19.59
C LYS A 569 -17.75 2.38 -19.95
N GLN A 570 -18.50 1.93 -18.96
CA GLN A 570 -19.55 0.92 -19.09
C GLN A 570 -20.95 1.53 -19.33
N SER A 571 -21.04 2.88 -19.32
CA SER A 571 -22.31 3.56 -19.55
C SER A 571 -22.78 3.43 -21.00
N ARG A 572 -24.08 3.17 -21.19
CA ARG A 572 -24.76 3.03 -22.48
C ARG A 572 -25.92 4.02 -22.63
N GLY A 573 -26.08 4.93 -21.67
CA GLY A 573 -27.07 6.00 -21.73
C GLY A 573 -26.67 7.11 -22.69
N LYS A 574 -27.65 7.79 -23.27
CA LYS A 574 -27.48 9.04 -24.03
C LYS A 574 -26.96 10.15 -23.11
N ASN A 575 -27.49 10.22 -21.91
CA ASN A 575 -27.07 11.13 -20.85
C ASN A 575 -26.49 10.33 -19.67
N ILE A 576 -25.51 10.90 -18.99
CA ILE A 576 -24.82 10.28 -17.88
C ILE A 576 -24.99 11.16 -16.65
N ILE A 577 -25.30 10.54 -15.52
CA ILE A 577 -25.42 11.23 -14.23
C ILE A 577 -24.47 10.52 -13.25
N ILE A 578 -23.40 11.20 -12.87
CA ILE A 578 -22.60 10.78 -11.73
C ILE A 578 -23.33 11.22 -10.47
N ILE A 579 -23.56 10.31 -9.53
CA ILE A 579 -24.21 10.60 -8.25
C ILE A 579 -23.38 10.02 -7.11
N ASP A 580 -23.27 10.79 -6.02
CA ASP A 580 -22.57 10.36 -4.80
C ASP A 580 -23.52 9.60 -3.86
N ALA A 581 -23.00 8.63 -3.11
CA ALA A 581 -23.75 7.82 -2.16
C ALA A 581 -24.44 8.66 -1.05
N SER A 582 -23.90 9.83 -0.74
CA SER A 582 -24.50 10.78 0.21
C SER A 582 -25.69 11.59 -0.36
N THR A 583 -26.09 11.33 -1.60
CA THR A 583 -27.16 12.06 -2.28
C THR A 583 -28.44 11.21 -2.40
N GLU A 584 -29.59 11.83 -2.21
CA GLU A 584 -30.92 11.22 -2.38
C GLU A 584 -31.77 12.03 -3.37
N ILE A 585 -32.33 11.36 -4.36
CA ILE A 585 -33.27 11.97 -5.31
C ILE A 585 -34.65 12.07 -4.63
N THR A 586 -35.27 13.25 -4.68
CA THR A 586 -36.55 13.54 -3.99
C THR A 586 -37.70 13.89 -4.94
N GLY A 587 -37.45 13.93 -6.26
CA GLY A 587 -38.45 14.29 -7.25
C GLY A 587 -38.00 13.96 -8.68
N ASP A 588 -38.62 14.62 -9.66
CA ASP A 588 -38.35 14.39 -11.09
C ASP A 588 -37.04 15.09 -11.54
N LEU A 589 -35.92 14.45 -11.25
CA LEU A 589 -34.59 14.92 -11.66
C LEU A 589 -34.41 14.81 -13.18
N LEU A 590 -34.86 13.71 -13.79
CA LEU A 590 -34.52 13.36 -15.16
C LEU A 590 -35.10 14.34 -16.17
N SER A 591 -36.39 14.70 -16.00
CA SER A 591 -37.03 15.72 -16.84
C SER A 591 -36.38 17.11 -16.70
N SER A 592 -35.97 17.48 -15.46
CA SER A 592 -35.29 18.74 -15.21
C SER A 592 -33.92 18.79 -15.88
N VAL A 593 -33.15 17.71 -15.81
CA VAL A 593 -31.84 17.60 -16.45
C VAL A 593 -31.94 17.53 -17.97
N ASP A 594 -32.96 16.86 -18.52
CA ASP A 594 -33.16 16.74 -19.96
C ASP A 594 -33.35 18.11 -20.64
N ASP A 595 -34.07 19.02 -19.98
CA ASP A 595 -34.29 20.38 -20.52
C ASP A 595 -32.95 21.13 -20.67
N TYR A 596 -32.04 21.00 -19.72
CA TYR A 596 -30.72 21.62 -19.79
C TYR A 596 -29.82 20.97 -20.86
N LEU A 597 -29.82 19.64 -20.93
CA LEU A 597 -28.93 18.87 -21.84
C LEU A 597 -29.38 18.95 -23.33
N LYS A 598 -30.49 19.58 -23.66
CA LYS A 598 -30.86 19.94 -25.05
C LYS A 598 -29.89 20.98 -25.64
N ASP A 599 -29.28 21.84 -24.80
CA ASP A 599 -28.24 22.75 -25.22
C ASP A 599 -26.93 22.01 -25.43
N SER A 600 -26.47 21.94 -26.68
CA SER A 600 -25.23 21.26 -27.04
C SER A 600 -23.95 21.96 -26.55
N SER A 601 -24.04 23.26 -26.20
CA SER A 601 -22.91 24.00 -25.63
C SER A 601 -22.73 23.75 -24.13
N LEU A 602 -23.78 23.24 -23.46
CA LEU A 602 -23.70 22.87 -22.04
C LEU A 602 -22.97 21.55 -21.85
N GLY A 603 -21.90 21.57 -21.09
CA GLY A 603 -21.11 20.39 -20.73
C GLY A 603 -21.66 19.68 -19.52
N ILE A 604 -21.77 20.39 -18.40
CA ILE A 604 -22.19 19.81 -17.12
C ILE A 604 -23.31 20.66 -16.52
N VAL A 605 -24.32 19.97 -15.95
CA VAL A 605 -25.31 20.56 -15.05
C VAL A 605 -25.36 19.81 -13.73
N GLY A 606 -25.56 20.53 -12.62
CA GLY A 606 -25.72 19.92 -11.29
C GLY A 606 -26.20 20.94 -10.26
N PRO A 607 -26.54 20.47 -9.03
CA PRO A 607 -27.18 21.34 -8.03
C PRO A 607 -26.20 22.24 -7.26
N TYR A 608 -24.90 21.91 -7.24
CA TYR A 608 -23.93 22.56 -6.35
C TYR A 608 -22.78 23.16 -7.16
N GLY A 609 -22.92 24.45 -7.50
CA GLY A 609 -21.95 25.21 -8.29
C GLY A 609 -20.91 25.92 -7.43
N LEU A 610 -19.69 25.98 -7.93
CA LEU A 610 -18.59 26.74 -7.34
C LEU A 610 -18.13 27.83 -8.31
N SER A 611 -17.74 28.99 -7.77
CA SER A 611 -17.12 30.10 -8.52
C SER A 611 -15.73 30.40 -7.95
N THR A 612 -14.85 30.94 -8.80
CA THR A 612 -13.51 31.38 -8.41
C THR A 612 -13.04 32.52 -9.31
N ASP A 613 -12.34 33.51 -8.72
CA ASP A 613 -11.73 34.61 -9.46
C ASP A 613 -10.24 34.36 -9.76
N ASP A 614 -9.58 33.47 -9.01
CA ASP A 614 -8.13 33.32 -9.01
C ASP A 614 -7.65 31.88 -9.16
N MET A 615 -8.53 30.90 -9.29
CA MET A 615 -8.29 29.47 -9.27
C MET A 615 -7.64 28.93 -7.97
N GLN A 616 -7.39 29.79 -6.99
CA GLN A 616 -6.81 29.40 -5.71
C GLN A 616 -7.88 29.27 -4.62
N HIS A 617 -8.94 30.06 -4.75
CA HIS A 617 -10.03 30.10 -3.78
C HIS A 617 -11.34 29.84 -4.51
N PHE A 618 -11.96 28.71 -4.23
CA PHE A 618 -13.32 28.42 -4.69
C PHE A 618 -14.28 28.87 -3.59
N HIS A 619 -15.02 29.95 -3.89
CA HIS A 619 -15.97 30.56 -2.99
C HIS A 619 -17.37 30.12 -3.35
N GLU A 620 -18.30 30.43 -2.54
CA GLU A 620 -19.76 30.39 -2.60
C GLU A 620 -20.42 29.40 -3.59
N GLU A 621 -21.35 28.61 -3.11
CA GLU A 621 -22.22 27.80 -3.96
C GLU A 621 -23.05 28.71 -4.87
N VAL A 622 -22.92 28.52 -6.17
CA VAL A 622 -23.76 29.20 -7.16
C VAL A 622 -25.14 28.56 -7.13
N GLU A 623 -26.16 29.28 -6.70
CA GLU A 623 -27.51 28.71 -6.59
C GLU A 623 -28.12 28.38 -7.95
N LYS A 624 -28.01 29.31 -8.93
CA LYS A 624 -28.53 29.11 -10.29
C LYS A 624 -27.76 29.97 -11.30
N GLY A 625 -27.25 29.34 -12.33
CA GLY A 625 -26.52 30.01 -13.41
C GLY A 625 -25.21 29.32 -13.77
N TYR A 626 -24.41 29.98 -14.62
CA TYR A 626 -23.10 29.44 -14.98
C TYR A 626 -22.16 29.44 -13.76
N ALA A 627 -21.37 28.37 -13.65
CA ALA A 627 -20.44 28.14 -12.57
C ALA A 627 -19.05 27.80 -13.12
N ASP A 628 -18.00 27.92 -12.29
CA ASP A 628 -16.66 27.50 -12.67
C ASP A 628 -16.50 25.99 -12.52
N ALA A 629 -17.18 25.39 -11.55
CA ALA A 629 -17.23 23.94 -11.37
C ALA A 629 -18.54 23.48 -10.74
N ILE A 630 -18.89 22.21 -10.92
CA ILE A 630 -19.99 21.51 -10.23
C ILE A 630 -19.39 20.49 -9.28
N GLN A 631 -19.88 20.46 -8.05
CA GLN A 631 -19.48 19.45 -7.07
C GLN A 631 -20.03 18.06 -7.43
N ALA A 632 -19.22 17.01 -7.25
CA ALA A 632 -19.53 15.64 -7.69
C ALA A 632 -20.65 14.92 -6.89
N TYR A 633 -21.41 15.63 -6.07
CA TYR A 633 -22.63 15.09 -5.46
C TYR A 633 -23.66 14.67 -6.50
N CYS A 634 -23.79 15.48 -7.58
CA CYS A 634 -24.56 15.11 -8.76
C CYS A 634 -24.03 15.93 -9.96
N MET A 635 -23.56 15.26 -11.00
CA MET A 635 -23.08 15.85 -12.25
C MET A 635 -23.75 15.15 -13.43
N ALA A 636 -24.54 15.89 -14.18
CA ALA A 636 -25.20 15.36 -15.38
C ALA A 636 -24.59 15.97 -16.65
N PHE A 637 -24.34 15.13 -17.65
CA PHE A 637 -23.76 15.53 -18.94
C PHE A 637 -24.12 14.53 -20.03
N ARG A 638 -23.98 14.95 -21.30
CA ARG A 638 -24.21 14.07 -22.44
C ARG A 638 -23.02 13.13 -22.65
N ARG A 639 -23.31 11.95 -23.19
CA ARG A 639 -22.30 10.95 -23.54
C ARG A 639 -21.36 11.43 -24.66
N ASP A 640 -21.86 12.17 -25.65
CA ASP A 640 -21.03 12.75 -26.71
C ASP A 640 -20.00 13.75 -26.15
N ALA A 641 -20.40 14.55 -25.18
CA ALA A 641 -19.49 15.45 -24.46
C ALA A 641 -18.45 14.67 -23.64
N LEU A 642 -18.82 13.56 -22.98
CA LEU A 642 -17.85 12.67 -22.32
C LEU A 642 -16.83 12.11 -23.31
N ILE A 643 -17.25 11.67 -24.49
CA ILE A 643 -16.36 11.11 -25.51
C ILE A 643 -15.35 12.17 -25.99
N ASP A 644 -15.78 13.41 -26.18
CA ASP A 644 -14.92 14.52 -26.59
C ASP A 644 -13.94 14.96 -25.48
N VAL A 645 -14.43 15.03 -24.23
CA VAL A 645 -13.67 15.51 -23.08
C VAL A 645 -12.71 14.43 -22.55
N GLY A 646 -13.16 13.17 -22.55
CA GLY A 646 -12.44 12.02 -22.01
C GLY A 646 -12.77 11.72 -20.55
N LEU A 647 -12.10 10.69 -20.03
CA LEU A 647 -12.30 10.19 -18.68
C LEU A 647 -11.64 11.08 -17.62
N MET A 648 -11.99 10.87 -16.37
CA MET A 648 -11.40 11.56 -15.22
C MET A 648 -9.94 11.19 -15.03
N ASN A 649 -9.15 12.11 -14.48
CA ASN A 649 -7.74 11.87 -14.17
C ASN A 649 -7.60 10.95 -12.95
N GLU A 650 -7.15 9.72 -13.15
CA GLU A 650 -7.00 8.69 -12.10
C GLU A 650 -5.92 9.01 -11.05
N GLY A 651 -5.14 10.06 -11.25
CA GLY A 651 -4.28 10.61 -10.21
C GLY A 651 -5.05 11.13 -8.98
N TYR A 652 -6.34 11.44 -9.12
CA TYR A 652 -7.24 11.80 -8.02
C TYR A 652 -7.79 10.54 -7.36
N ARG A 653 -7.02 9.97 -6.43
CA ARG A 653 -7.45 8.79 -5.68
C ARG A 653 -8.48 9.10 -4.59
N PHE A 654 -8.48 10.33 -4.07
CA PHE A 654 -9.46 10.87 -3.12
C PHE A 654 -10.38 11.85 -3.84
N TYR A 655 -11.64 11.90 -3.48
CA TYR A 655 -12.70 12.57 -4.25
C TYR A 655 -12.57 14.11 -4.32
N ARG A 656 -11.99 14.76 -3.30
CA ARG A 656 -11.88 16.23 -3.25
C ARG A 656 -11.11 16.78 -4.45
N ASN A 657 -11.62 17.86 -5.04
CA ASN A 657 -11.09 18.57 -6.20
C ASN A 657 -11.04 17.75 -7.50
N LEU A 658 -11.52 16.52 -7.51
CA LEU A 658 -11.72 15.72 -8.72
C LEU A 658 -12.80 16.35 -9.61
N ASP A 659 -13.86 16.76 -9.00
CA ASP A 659 -15.01 17.44 -9.60
C ASP A 659 -14.63 18.78 -10.24
N ILE A 660 -13.81 19.57 -9.56
CA ILE A 660 -13.26 20.81 -10.08
C ILE A 660 -12.37 20.54 -11.30
N ASP A 661 -11.42 19.59 -11.19
CA ASP A 661 -10.56 19.20 -12.34
C ASP A 661 -11.39 18.75 -13.53
N TYR A 662 -12.43 17.95 -13.29
CA TYR A 662 -13.28 17.43 -14.36
C TYR A 662 -14.13 18.54 -15.00
N SER A 663 -14.68 19.46 -14.22
CA SER A 663 -15.40 20.63 -14.73
C SER A 663 -14.50 21.49 -15.62
N PHE A 664 -13.25 21.73 -15.22
CA PHE A 664 -12.27 22.47 -16.03
C PHE A 664 -11.85 21.68 -17.29
N GLN A 665 -11.91 20.36 -17.26
CA GLN A 665 -11.66 19.54 -18.46
C GLN A 665 -12.75 19.76 -19.52
N PHE A 666 -14.02 19.90 -19.13
CA PHE A 666 -15.13 20.29 -20.01
C PHE A 666 -14.96 21.73 -20.53
N LYS A 667 -14.64 22.67 -19.64
CA LYS A 667 -14.41 24.09 -20.01
C LYS A 667 -13.25 24.24 -21.01
N ALA A 668 -12.19 23.45 -20.87
CA ALA A 668 -11.06 23.44 -21.79
C ALA A 668 -11.42 22.96 -23.21
N LYS A 669 -12.54 22.24 -23.34
CA LYS A 669 -13.12 21.80 -24.62
C LYS A 669 -14.18 22.77 -25.17
N GLY A 670 -14.44 23.86 -24.45
CA GLY A 670 -15.39 24.89 -24.88
C GLY A 670 -16.81 24.69 -24.36
N TYR A 671 -17.05 23.74 -23.50
CA TYR A 671 -18.35 23.53 -22.87
C TYR A 671 -18.55 24.46 -21.67
N SER A 672 -19.79 24.88 -21.48
CA SER A 672 -20.21 25.63 -20.30
C SER A 672 -20.58 24.70 -19.15
N VAL A 673 -20.56 25.20 -17.92
CA VAL A 673 -20.90 24.49 -16.69
C VAL A 673 -21.99 25.26 -15.98
N LEU A 674 -23.09 24.64 -15.57
CA LEU A 674 -24.28 25.28 -15.05
C LEU A 674 -24.72 24.67 -13.73
N ALA A 675 -25.00 25.54 -12.75
CA ALA A 675 -25.59 25.13 -11.47
C ALA A 675 -27.11 25.43 -11.45
N ASP A 676 -27.90 24.54 -10.83
CA ASP A 676 -29.29 24.77 -10.46
C ASP A 676 -29.61 24.04 -9.15
N SER A 677 -29.62 24.80 -8.04
CA SER A 677 -29.90 24.26 -6.71
C SER A 677 -31.36 23.83 -6.51
N THR A 678 -32.24 24.12 -7.48
CA THR A 678 -33.64 23.70 -7.45
C THR A 678 -33.85 22.26 -7.97
N LEU A 679 -32.80 21.62 -8.47
CA LEU A 679 -32.87 20.21 -8.82
C LEU A 679 -33.29 19.35 -7.60
N PRO A 680 -34.21 18.36 -7.76
CA PRO A 680 -34.83 17.66 -6.65
C PRO A 680 -33.89 16.63 -6.03
N LEU A 681 -32.92 17.11 -5.29
CA LEU A 681 -31.88 16.33 -4.63
C LEU A 681 -31.67 16.81 -3.19
N VAL A 682 -31.39 15.87 -2.29
CA VAL A 682 -30.98 16.15 -0.91
C VAL A 682 -29.60 15.58 -0.68
N ARG A 683 -28.71 16.39 -0.12
CA ARG A 683 -27.38 16.01 0.31
C ARG A 683 -27.40 15.60 1.78
N HIS A 684 -27.03 14.38 2.06
CA HIS A 684 -26.80 13.88 3.40
C HIS A 684 -25.33 14.02 3.81
N GLU A 685 -25.01 13.63 5.03
CA GLU A 685 -23.65 13.64 5.53
C GLU A 685 -22.72 12.76 4.68
N HIS A 686 -21.59 13.30 4.29
CA HIS A 686 -20.55 12.57 3.55
C HIS A 686 -19.59 11.91 4.54
N ARG A 687 -19.91 10.68 4.97
CA ARG A 687 -19.21 9.99 6.06
C ARG A 687 -17.72 9.80 5.81
N GLN A 688 -17.30 9.50 4.60
CA GLN A 688 -15.87 9.44 4.25
C GLN A 688 -15.11 10.73 4.55
N TRP A 689 -15.81 11.89 4.58
CA TRP A 689 -15.22 13.16 4.94
C TRP A 689 -15.27 13.41 6.45
N THR A 690 -16.39 13.15 7.06
CA THR A 690 -16.61 13.47 8.48
C THR A 690 -15.82 12.55 9.41
N GLU A 691 -15.48 11.35 8.96
CA GLU A 691 -14.68 10.39 9.70
C GLU A 691 -13.17 10.63 9.59
N LEU A 692 -12.71 11.46 8.65
CA LEU A 692 -11.31 11.88 8.60
C LEU A 692 -11.07 12.97 9.65
N ASP A 693 -9.88 12.99 10.25
CA ASP A 693 -9.45 14.13 11.07
C ASP A 693 -9.09 15.35 10.19
N ASP A 694 -9.01 16.53 10.81
CA ASP A 694 -8.81 17.78 10.09
C ASP A 694 -7.47 17.82 9.32
N ASN A 695 -6.41 17.25 9.87
CA ASN A 695 -5.09 17.21 9.20
C ASN A 695 -5.10 16.29 7.97
N GLN A 696 -5.78 15.13 8.07
CA GLN A 696 -5.97 14.23 6.93
C GLN A 696 -6.80 14.90 5.83
N ARG A 697 -7.87 15.60 6.21
CA ARG A 697 -8.67 16.38 5.28
C ARG A 697 -7.83 17.42 4.56
N ASP A 698 -7.02 18.18 5.29
CA ASP A 698 -6.17 19.23 4.76
C ASP A 698 -5.07 18.67 3.85
N GLU A 699 -4.41 17.59 4.25
CA GLU A 699 -3.35 16.94 3.44
C GLU A 699 -3.91 16.43 2.10
N LEU A 700 -5.02 15.66 2.16
CA LEU A 700 -5.66 15.10 0.96
C LEU A 700 -6.17 16.20 0.03
N SER A 701 -6.79 17.24 0.59
CA SER A 701 -7.29 18.40 -0.16
C SER A 701 -6.12 19.16 -0.79
N ARG A 702 -5.07 19.48 -0.04
CA ARG A 702 -3.91 20.24 -0.51
C ARG A 702 -3.17 19.50 -1.62
N LYS A 703 -3.00 18.18 -1.51
CA LYS A 703 -2.36 17.35 -2.53
C LYS A 703 -3.12 17.36 -3.85
N ASN A 704 -4.44 17.15 -3.78
CA ASN A 704 -5.30 17.18 -4.96
C ASN A 704 -5.42 18.60 -5.55
N PHE A 705 -5.48 19.61 -4.69
CA PHE A 705 -5.50 20.99 -5.13
C PHE A 705 -4.19 21.40 -5.82
N GLY A 706 -3.05 20.93 -5.32
CA GLY A 706 -1.75 21.12 -5.99
C GLY A 706 -1.70 20.51 -7.39
N ARG A 707 -2.38 19.35 -7.60
CA ARG A 707 -2.52 18.76 -8.96
C ARG A 707 -3.38 19.63 -9.86
N PHE A 708 -4.50 20.12 -9.34
CA PHE A 708 -5.38 21.04 -10.06
C PHE A 708 -4.62 22.28 -10.50
N LEU A 709 -3.94 22.96 -9.59
CA LEU A 709 -3.15 24.17 -9.89
C LEU A 709 -2.02 23.89 -10.89
N LYS A 710 -1.34 22.77 -10.78
CA LYS A 710 -0.30 22.38 -11.75
C LYS A 710 -0.85 22.22 -13.17
N ARG A 711 -2.08 21.75 -13.32
CA ARG A 711 -2.72 21.52 -14.61
C ARG A 711 -3.38 22.78 -15.15
N TRP A 712 -4.06 23.52 -14.31
CA TRP A 712 -4.98 24.58 -14.69
C TRP A 712 -4.58 25.97 -14.22
N GLY A 713 -3.70 26.12 -13.24
CA GLY A 713 -3.43 27.40 -12.54
C GLY A 713 -2.97 28.56 -13.42
N GLN A 714 -2.57 28.31 -14.68
CA GLN A 714 -2.26 29.35 -15.66
C GLN A 714 -3.37 29.57 -16.71
N ARG A 715 -4.53 28.89 -16.57
CA ARG A 715 -5.64 28.91 -17.52
C ARG A 715 -6.77 29.83 -17.04
N SER A 716 -6.43 31.09 -16.66
CA SER A 716 -7.40 32.11 -16.28
C SER A 716 -8.44 32.43 -17.40
N ASP A 717 -8.11 32.05 -18.66
CA ASP A 717 -9.04 32.09 -19.78
C ASP A 717 -10.27 31.18 -19.62
N LEU A 718 -10.23 30.22 -18.71
CA LEU A 718 -11.35 29.33 -18.40
C LEU A 718 -12.29 29.86 -17.31
N LEU A 719 -11.95 30.95 -16.63
CA LEU A 719 -12.80 31.52 -15.58
C LEU A 719 -13.99 32.27 -16.15
N LEU A 720 -15.10 32.25 -15.40
CA LEU A 720 -16.19 33.14 -15.64
C LEU A 720 -15.74 34.58 -15.28
N ASN A 721 -15.96 35.56 -16.17
CA ASN A 721 -15.75 36.97 -15.75
C ASN A 721 -16.91 37.45 -14.85
N ALA A 722 -16.70 38.56 -14.14
CA ALA A 722 -17.62 39.15 -13.16
C ALA A 722 -19.07 39.34 -13.66
N ASP A 723 -19.29 39.29 -14.98
CA ASP A 723 -20.62 39.42 -15.61
C ASP A 723 -21.26 38.06 -16.00
N GLY A 724 -20.61 36.93 -15.70
CA GLY A 724 -21.10 35.57 -16.05
C GLY A 724 -21.17 35.28 -17.55
N LYS A 725 -20.61 36.15 -18.40
CA LYS A 725 -20.76 36.12 -19.86
C LYS A 725 -19.52 35.72 -20.67
N ALA A 726 -18.43 35.31 -20.04
CA ALA A 726 -17.16 35.13 -20.74
C ALA A 726 -17.13 34.01 -21.78
N PHE A 727 -18.08 33.11 -21.77
CA PHE A 727 -18.08 31.95 -22.67
C PHE A 727 -18.74 32.18 -24.03
N GLU A 728 -19.69 33.11 -24.15
CA GLU A 728 -20.45 33.33 -25.39
C GLU A 728 -19.63 33.92 -26.53
N THR A 729 -18.51 34.60 -26.26
CA THR A 729 -17.78 35.40 -27.26
C THR A 729 -16.51 34.76 -27.80
N ARG A 730 -15.95 33.71 -27.19
CA ARG A 730 -14.62 33.17 -27.56
C ARG A 730 -14.61 31.98 -28.51
N PHE A 731 -15.72 31.30 -28.73
CA PHE A 731 -15.76 30.06 -29.52
C PHE A 731 -16.76 30.10 -30.70
N ARG A 732 -17.09 31.26 -31.22
CA ARG A 732 -17.79 31.41 -32.50
C ARG A 732 -16.82 31.73 -33.65
N HIS A 733 -15.72 30.95 -33.77
CA HIS A 733 -14.92 30.94 -35.01
C HIS A 733 -14.37 29.56 -35.25
#